data_0a8189155a08eadecd64557868161026
#
_entry.id   0a8189155a08eadecd64557868161026
#
_cell.length_a   1.000
_cell.length_b   1.000
_cell.length_c   1.000
_cell.angle_alpha   90.00
_cell.angle_beta   90.00
_cell.angle_gamma   90.00
#
_symmetry.space_group_name_H-M   'P 1'
#
loop_
_entity.id
_entity.type
_entity.pdbx_description
1 polymer ?
#
loop_
_entity_poly.entity_id
_entity_poly.type
_entity_poly.pdbx_seq_one_letter_code
_entity_poly.pdbx_strand_id
1 'polypeptide(L)'
;MRFPVAGVLCIFACAAATTACAKEAGVFYPASLVERAKANIAKYPWAAEQQKLIVEAAAPWMKMSDDELWELMFGNTIKRSWMVWSNGHCPACKKGVPMYAWEIDALGQPWKVRCPQCKEFFPKNDFGKFYRSGLDEHGVFDTKLADRSLLFNAEHPDPDDPLHGFGVDDGEGYVEGDKRWRFIGAYLIYGQWKQAVLSGIRNLAAAYVVTGDGAYAHKAGVLLDRVADLYPTFDFAAEGLVYETSGSAGYVSVWHDACEETRELALAYDQVFDALREDAALVAFLSAKAKAFKLDNPKSGFEDIRRNIEERILLDALANRPKMHSNYPRTPIAVAIIKMILGWPGNRQEVCADLDETLARSTAVDGVTGEKGLAGYTAYTISGLAVLLAQCAGLDPDFLRDLLQRHPGIHQMYRFHIDTWCFQKYYPNVGDAGSFASKYERYAGVGFTKNPGLYPSMFTFFRQLYELTGDAAFAQVLYHANGNSVDGLPYDLFAEDPEAFQRSVRGVIAAEGTIPKVGNVNKEQWHLAILRSGEDADARALWLEYDAFGGHGHANGMNLGLFAKGLDLMPDFGYKPVNFGGWGAPRAVWYGMSAAHNTVVVDGQDHKSEAGRTTLWADGEQFRAIRASGLDLIGGKQFERTSALIDVSHRDFYILDVFRVGGGTDHAKFMHSHFGTIATQGLTLTPGEDYGHGTQMRNFLCDASPQPGWSVDWQIEDRYKYLPPGSEVHLRYTDLTAGAQASTAETWVSVGSLNATGEAWIPTVMVRRQSENAPLASTFVAVIEPYEKQSGIRRIRRLPLETRDGTPYPDPNVAIEVQLTDGRCDLLIAPDVENPLGLTPSKAGRGILAQKDWNLRTDAELCLVRRSSSGEIERIAVCRGSFARVGDVMLRLKKPTDFVEVQLAGGQASIVAGEGEIADG
;
A
#
# COMPACT_ATOMS: atom_id res chain seq x y z
N MET A 1 42.55 -18.06 -34.24
CA MET A 1 43.30 -17.00 -34.96
C MET A 1 43.18 -15.72 -34.18
N ARG A 2 44.30 -15.20 -33.70
CA ARG A 2 44.39 -13.93 -32.95
C ARG A 2 44.49 -12.77 -33.93
N PHE A 3 43.78 -11.68 -33.71
CA PHE A 3 44.31 -10.36 -34.04
C PHE A 3 43.80 -9.35 -32.97
N PRO A 4 44.67 -8.54 -32.42
CA PRO A 4 44.31 -7.45 -31.54
C PRO A 4 44.21 -6.15 -32.33
N VAL A 5 43.21 -5.31 -32.01
CA VAL A 5 43.24 -3.92 -32.39
C VAL A 5 43.04 -3.10 -31.11
N ALA A 6 44.13 -2.48 -30.71
CA ALA A 6 44.10 -1.45 -29.69
C ALA A 6 43.64 -0.14 -30.34
N GLY A 7 42.50 0.36 -29.94
CA GLY A 7 41.97 1.68 -30.25
C GLY A 7 41.96 2.52 -29.00
N VAL A 8 42.92 3.42 -28.86
CA VAL A 8 42.91 4.45 -27.80
C VAL A 8 41.85 5.49 -28.20
N LEU A 9 40.72 5.50 -27.49
CA LEU A 9 39.75 6.57 -27.57
C LEU A 9 40.03 7.57 -26.43
N CYS A 10 40.66 8.69 -26.78
CA CYS A 10 40.73 9.87 -25.92
C CYS A 10 39.31 10.46 -25.81
N ILE A 11 38.61 10.17 -24.73
CA ILE A 11 37.37 10.87 -24.36
C ILE A 11 37.81 12.22 -23.76
N PHE A 12 37.71 13.28 -24.54
CA PHE A 12 37.69 14.63 -24.01
C PHE A 12 36.36 14.80 -23.21
N ALA A 13 36.43 14.70 -21.92
CA ALA A 13 35.39 15.18 -21.03
C ALA A 13 35.37 16.70 -21.12
N CYS A 14 34.51 17.27 -21.97
CA CYS A 14 34.06 18.64 -21.81
C CYS A 14 33.28 18.73 -20.49
N ALA A 15 33.97 19.05 -19.40
CA ALA A 15 33.34 19.60 -18.23
C ALA A 15 32.81 21.00 -18.61
N ALA A 16 31.58 21.07 -19.06
CA ALA A 16 30.82 22.32 -19.01
C ALA A 16 30.64 22.63 -17.52
N ALA A 17 31.52 23.45 -16.99
CA ALA A 17 31.31 24.16 -15.74
C ALA A 17 30.08 25.06 -15.98
N THR A 18 28.91 24.58 -15.71
CA THR A 18 27.79 25.45 -15.43
C THR A 18 28.22 26.23 -14.18
N THR A 19 28.51 27.50 -14.34
CA THR A 19 28.55 28.46 -13.22
C THR A 19 27.15 28.39 -12.60
N ALA A 20 27.01 27.55 -11.57
CA ALA A 20 25.81 27.56 -10.75
C ALA A 20 25.69 28.99 -10.22
N CYS A 21 24.65 29.68 -10.62
CA CYS A 21 24.31 30.97 -10.06
C CYS A 21 24.11 30.75 -8.57
N ALA A 22 24.87 31.46 -7.72
CA ALA A 22 24.74 31.30 -6.29
C ALA A 22 23.28 31.57 -5.88
N LYS A 23 22.75 30.78 -4.95
CA LYS A 23 21.39 31.01 -4.38
C LYS A 23 21.30 32.43 -3.84
N GLU A 24 20.27 33.17 -4.28
CA GLU A 24 20.08 34.59 -3.93
C GLU A 24 18.97 34.85 -2.89
N ALA A 25 17.98 33.94 -2.83
CA ALA A 25 16.82 34.06 -1.91
C ALA A 25 16.18 32.69 -1.62
N GLY A 26 15.33 32.62 -0.61
CA GLY A 26 14.43 31.48 -0.39
C GLY A 26 13.53 31.25 -1.60
N VAL A 27 13.34 29.97 -1.99
CA VAL A 27 12.57 29.61 -3.20
C VAL A 27 11.10 29.35 -2.86
N PHE A 28 10.83 28.48 -1.89
CA PHE A 28 9.48 27.98 -1.62
C PHE A 28 8.64 28.92 -0.74
N TYR A 29 9.25 29.84 -0.02
CA TYR A 29 8.57 30.74 0.91
C TYR A 29 8.90 32.20 0.63
N PRO A 30 8.58 32.73 -0.56
CA PRO A 30 8.80 34.16 -0.85
C PRO A 30 7.98 35.04 0.09
N ALA A 31 8.44 36.26 0.28
CA ALA A 31 7.84 37.23 1.23
C ALA A 31 6.32 37.39 1.06
N SER A 32 5.81 37.37 -0.20
CA SER A 32 4.37 37.45 -0.48
C SER A 32 3.56 36.28 0.12
N LEU A 33 4.09 35.07 0.11
CA LEU A 33 3.45 33.92 0.74
C LEU A 33 3.51 34.02 2.27
N VAL A 34 4.63 34.44 2.82
CA VAL A 34 4.81 34.62 4.27
C VAL A 34 3.81 35.70 4.79
N GLU A 35 3.67 36.81 4.10
CA GLU A 35 2.68 37.87 4.46
C GLU A 35 1.24 37.36 4.38
N ARG A 36 0.92 36.51 3.39
CA ARG A 36 -0.39 35.85 3.29
C ARG A 36 -0.63 34.91 4.46
N ALA A 37 0.36 34.11 4.84
CA ALA A 37 0.28 33.24 6.02
C ALA A 37 0.01 34.08 7.29
N LYS A 38 0.73 35.14 7.52
CA LYS A 38 0.50 36.05 8.66
C LYS A 38 -0.91 36.64 8.66
N ALA A 39 -1.44 37.06 7.50
CA ALA A 39 -2.80 37.55 7.37
C ALA A 39 -3.85 36.48 7.72
N ASN A 40 -3.65 35.23 7.25
CA ASN A 40 -4.52 34.11 7.58
C ASN A 40 -4.44 33.73 9.06
N ILE A 41 -3.24 33.73 9.66
CA ILE A 41 -3.02 33.50 11.09
C ILE A 41 -3.78 34.55 11.94
N ALA A 42 -3.76 35.80 11.53
CA ALA A 42 -4.47 36.86 12.24
C ALA A 42 -6.01 36.76 12.10
N LYS A 43 -6.51 36.14 11.02
CA LYS A 43 -7.94 36.13 10.68
C LYS A 43 -8.65 34.81 11.06
N TYR A 44 -8.00 33.66 10.91
CA TYR A 44 -8.63 32.34 11.01
C TYR A 44 -8.15 31.56 12.24
N PRO A 45 -9.06 31.06 13.10
CA PRO A 45 -8.68 30.26 14.29
C PRO A 45 -7.87 29.02 13.96
N TRP A 46 -8.17 28.32 12.85
CA TRP A 46 -7.41 27.15 12.43
C TRP A 46 -5.95 27.49 12.04
N ALA A 47 -5.73 28.68 11.45
CA ALA A 47 -4.38 29.11 11.07
C ALA A 47 -3.57 29.54 12.31
N ALA A 48 -4.22 30.21 13.26
CA ALA A 48 -3.62 30.56 14.56
C ALA A 48 -3.23 29.30 15.36
N GLU A 49 -4.07 28.25 15.34
CA GLU A 49 -3.74 26.99 15.99
C GLU A 49 -2.56 26.28 15.31
N GLN A 50 -2.48 26.30 13.97
CA GLN A 50 -1.31 25.77 13.27
C GLN A 50 -0.02 26.49 13.65
N GLN A 51 -0.04 27.84 13.69
CA GLN A 51 1.12 28.63 14.14
C GLN A 51 1.52 28.22 15.57
N LYS A 52 0.56 28.14 16.47
CA LYS A 52 0.81 27.75 17.86
C LYS A 52 1.49 26.40 17.94
N LEU A 53 0.97 25.39 17.25
CA LEU A 53 1.57 24.04 17.22
C LEU A 53 2.98 24.02 16.64
N ILE A 54 3.25 24.82 15.60
CA ILE A 54 4.59 24.95 15.02
C ILE A 54 5.57 25.58 16.04
N VAL A 55 5.16 26.64 16.72
CA VAL A 55 5.97 27.32 17.72
C VAL A 55 6.20 26.42 18.95
N GLU A 56 5.17 25.75 19.44
CA GLU A 56 5.28 24.79 20.55
C GLU A 56 6.22 23.62 20.20
N ALA A 57 6.19 23.14 18.97
CA ALA A 57 7.10 22.09 18.49
C ALA A 57 8.56 22.53 18.47
N ALA A 58 8.87 23.82 18.26
CA ALA A 58 10.23 24.36 18.29
C ALA A 58 10.74 24.69 19.72
N ALA A 59 9.85 24.79 20.68
CA ALA A 59 10.15 25.28 22.04
C ALA A 59 11.28 24.52 22.78
N PRO A 60 11.46 23.18 22.65
CA PRO A 60 12.57 22.48 23.29
C PRO A 60 13.94 23.05 22.90
N TRP A 61 14.17 23.27 21.61
CA TRP A 61 15.45 23.76 21.10
C TRP A 61 15.66 25.26 21.37
N MET A 62 14.62 26.05 21.49
CA MET A 62 14.74 27.45 21.90
C MET A 62 15.29 27.63 23.32
N LYS A 63 15.14 26.63 24.19
CA LYS A 63 15.67 26.63 25.56
C LYS A 63 17.12 26.24 25.63
N MET A 64 17.68 25.62 24.59
CA MET A 64 19.09 25.20 24.53
C MET A 64 19.95 26.42 24.15
N SER A 65 21.18 26.46 24.69
CA SER A 65 22.23 27.35 24.22
C SER A 65 22.73 26.92 22.83
N ASP A 66 23.45 27.79 22.15
CA ASP A 66 24.04 27.46 20.85
C ASP A 66 25.11 26.37 20.99
N ASP A 67 25.85 26.33 22.12
CA ASP A 67 26.76 25.25 22.43
C ASP A 67 26.07 23.90 22.56
N GLU A 68 24.97 23.85 23.32
CA GLU A 68 24.16 22.63 23.46
C GLU A 68 23.59 22.15 22.14
N LEU A 69 23.12 23.06 21.30
CA LEU A 69 22.62 22.72 19.94
C LEU A 69 23.74 22.16 19.06
N TRP A 70 24.89 22.81 19.04
CA TRP A 70 26.05 22.38 18.26
C TRP A 70 26.53 20.96 18.66
N GLU A 71 26.44 20.62 19.94
CA GLU A 71 26.82 19.32 20.50
C GLU A 71 25.82 18.20 20.25
N LEU A 72 24.61 18.51 19.76
CA LEU A 72 23.63 17.48 19.42
C LEU A 72 24.05 16.61 18.24
N MET A 73 24.83 17.14 17.29
CA MET A 73 25.30 16.36 16.14
C MET A 73 26.50 15.50 16.51
N PHE A 74 26.44 14.23 16.17
CA PHE A 74 27.46 13.22 16.46
C PHE A 74 28.26 12.84 15.21
N GLY A 75 29.39 12.21 15.36
CA GLY A 75 30.23 11.69 14.28
C GLY A 75 29.90 10.26 13.87
N ASN A 76 30.60 9.77 12.86
CA ASN A 76 30.32 8.46 12.22
C ASN A 76 31.05 7.28 12.92
N THR A 77 31.70 7.47 14.02
CA THR A 77 32.60 6.48 14.66
C THR A 77 31.90 5.36 15.44
N ILE A 78 30.62 5.54 15.76
CA ILE A 78 29.79 4.54 16.44
C ILE A 78 28.85 3.90 15.40
N LYS A 79 28.79 2.56 15.39
CA LYS A 79 27.88 1.83 14.51
C LYS A 79 26.43 2.18 14.80
N ARG A 80 25.70 2.54 13.73
CA ARG A 80 24.26 2.80 13.80
C ARG A 80 23.50 1.53 13.50
N SER A 81 22.40 1.29 14.18
CA SER A 81 21.54 0.11 13.97
C SER A 81 20.11 0.52 13.72
N TRP A 82 19.52 -0.07 12.68
CA TRP A 82 18.10 0.11 12.35
C TRP A 82 17.16 -0.40 13.45
N MET A 83 17.65 -1.32 14.29
CA MET A 83 16.91 -1.93 15.39
C MET A 83 17.77 -2.05 16.62
N VAL A 84 17.14 -2.07 17.80
CA VAL A 84 17.82 -2.51 19.02
C VAL A 84 18.21 -3.98 18.87
N TRP A 85 17.26 -4.81 18.46
CA TRP A 85 17.45 -6.19 18.05
C TRP A 85 16.23 -6.73 17.29
N SER A 86 16.44 -7.33 16.09
CA SER A 86 15.38 -7.73 15.16
C SER A 86 14.55 -8.93 15.62
N ASN A 87 15.19 -9.92 16.28
CA ASN A 87 14.58 -11.20 16.64
C ASN A 87 14.52 -11.43 18.15
N GLY A 88 14.44 -10.39 18.96
CA GLY A 88 14.84 -10.45 20.31
C GLY A 88 13.76 -10.32 21.37
N HIS A 89 14.29 -10.28 22.53
CA HIS A 89 13.57 -10.06 23.77
C HIS A 89 14.34 -9.01 24.59
N CYS A 90 13.70 -8.47 25.62
CA CYS A 90 14.37 -7.61 26.57
C CYS A 90 15.37 -8.43 27.42
N PRO A 91 16.61 -7.99 27.60
CA PRO A 91 17.58 -8.73 28.42
C PRO A 91 17.19 -8.79 29.90
N ALA A 92 16.39 -7.85 30.42
CA ALA A 92 15.92 -7.86 31.81
C ALA A 92 14.72 -8.78 32.01
N CYS A 93 13.60 -8.50 31.35
CA CYS A 93 12.37 -9.27 31.60
C CYS A 93 12.23 -10.54 30.76
N LYS A 94 13.14 -10.78 29.82
CA LYS A 94 13.15 -11.93 28.90
C LYS A 94 11.90 -12.07 28.00
N LYS A 95 10.99 -11.08 28.03
CA LYS A 95 9.81 -11.05 27.13
C LYS A 95 10.20 -10.60 25.75
N GLY A 96 9.53 -11.13 24.74
CA GLY A 96 9.69 -10.70 23.37
C GLY A 96 9.35 -9.21 23.19
N VAL A 97 10.19 -8.51 22.44
CA VAL A 97 9.97 -7.11 22.06
C VAL A 97 9.99 -7.05 20.53
N PRO A 98 8.88 -6.68 19.89
CA PRO A 98 8.86 -6.44 18.45
C PRO A 98 9.91 -5.40 18.06
N MET A 99 10.48 -5.55 16.87
CA MET A 99 11.66 -4.78 16.48
C MET A 99 11.46 -3.25 16.51
N TYR A 100 10.27 -2.75 16.24
CA TYR A 100 9.97 -1.31 16.27
C TYR A 100 9.36 -0.79 17.59
N ALA A 101 9.18 -1.64 18.58
CA ALA A 101 8.44 -1.30 19.78
C ALA A 101 9.29 -0.69 20.91
N TRP A 102 10.63 -0.63 20.77
CA TRP A 102 11.49 0.03 21.74
C TRP A 102 11.19 1.52 21.79
N GLU A 103 10.98 2.05 23.00
CA GLU A 103 10.60 3.44 23.23
C GLU A 103 11.87 4.31 23.34
N ILE A 104 11.91 5.40 22.57
CA ILE A 104 13.05 6.36 22.56
C ILE A 104 12.49 7.77 22.68
N ASP A 105 13.02 8.53 23.65
CA ASP A 105 12.72 9.95 23.89
C ASP A 105 14.05 10.68 24.10
N ALA A 106 14.64 11.18 23.04
CA ALA A 106 15.96 11.77 23.08
C ALA A 106 16.02 13.10 23.83
N LEU A 107 14.92 13.84 23.89
CA LEU A 107 14.86 15.13 24.57
C LEU A 107 14.57 14.97 26.07
N GLY A 108 13.73 13.99 26.46
CA GLY A 108 13.38 13.74 27.85
C GLY A 108 14.31 12.76 28.53
N GLN A 109 14.84 11.78 27.80
CA GLN A 109 15.72 10.70 28.31
C GLN A 109 16.91 10.47 27.37
N PRO A 110 17.85 11.42 27.27
CA PRO A 110 18.95 11.32 26.34
C PRO A 110 19.83 10.11 26.60
N TRP A 111 20.31 9.48 25.51
CA TRP A 111 21.18 8.31 25.51
C TRP A 111 20.54 7.04 26.09
N LYS A 112 19.21 6.97 26.12
CA LYS A 112 18.48 5.81 26.65
C LYS A 112 17.43 5.31 25.64
N VAL A 113 17.20 3.98 25.68
CA VAL A 113 16.06 3.32 25.06
C VAL A 113 15.32 2.56 26.15
N ARG A 114 14.00 2.43 26.05
CA ARG A 114 13.15 1.82 27.08
C ARG A 114 12.43 0.59 26.54
N CYS A 115 12.44 -0.49 27.31
CA CYS A 115 11.67 -1.69 27.00
C CYS A 115 10.16 -1.41 27.15
N PRO A 116 9.33 -1.70 26.15
CA PRO A 116 7.88 -1.47 26.25
C PRO A 116 7.19 -2.40 27.24
N GLN A 117 7.82 -3.54 27.60
CA GLN A 117 7.23 -4.56 28.47
C GLN A 117 7.48 -4.29 29.96
N CYS A 118 8.74 -4.14 30.37
CA CYS A 118 9.11 -3.94 31.75
C CYS A 118 9.45 -2.49 32.12
N LYS A 119 9.49 -1.60 31.13
CA LYS A 119 9.83 -0.17 31.27
C LYS A 119 11.25 0.12 31.74
N GLU A 120 12.14 -0.88 31.75
CA GLU A 120 13.56 -0.69 32.04
C GLU A 120 14.27 0.12 30.98
N PHE A 121 15.19 0.99 31.39
CA PHE A 121 16.03 1.79 30.52
C PHE A 121 17.37 1.12 30.23
N PHE A 122 17.86 1.26 29.00
CA PHE A 122 19.17 0.80 28.55
C PHE A 122 19.84 1.89 27.69
N PRO A 123 21.20 1.89 27.62
CA PRO A 123 22.11 1.07 28.41
C PRO A 123 22.04 1.41 29.90
N LYS A 124 22.59 0.53 30.75
CA LYS A 124 22.64 0.74 32.21
C LYS A 124 23.77 1.66 32.64
N ASN A 125 24.82 1.84 31.83
CA ASN A 125 25.86 2.83 32.06
C ASN A 125 25.43 4.25 31.67
N ASP A 126 26.12 5.27 32.17
CA ASP A 126 25.99 6.67 31.72
C ASP A 126 26.74 6.86 30.39
N PHE A 127 26.07 6.50 29.29
CA PHE A 127 26.68 6.60 27.97
C PHE A 127 26.96 8.06 27.57
N GLY A 128 26.16 9.02 28.01
CA GLY A 128 26.42 10.44 27.73
C GLY A 128 27.73 10.95 28.27
N LYS A 129 28.09 10.56 29.54
CA LYS A 129 29.43 10.86 30.10
C LYS A 129 30.52 10.13 29.35
N PHE A 130 30.32 8.84 29.04
CA PHE A 130 31.30 8.05 28.30
C PHE A 130 31.57 8.69 26.91
N TYR A 131 30.55 9.10 26.19
CA TYR A 131 30.66 9.78 24.90
C TYR A 131 31.44 11.09 24.99
N ARG A 132 31.10 11.98 25.95
CA ARG A 132 31.78 13.26 26.12
C ARG A 132 33.26 13.09 26.53
N SER A 133 33.61 12.05 27.29
CA SER A 133 34.99 11.78 27.68
C SER A 133 35.88 11.36 26.50
N GLY A 134 35.30 10.89 25.41
CA GLY A 134 36.02 10.41 24.22
C GLY A 134 36.04 11.39 23.04
N LEU A 135 35.60 12.65 23.20
CA LEU A 135 35.65 13.63 22.09
C LEU A 135 37.09 14.02 21.77
N ASP A 136 37.46 13.97 20.49
CA ASP A 136 38.75 14.41 19.97
C ASP A 136 38.79 15.93 19.76
N GLU A 137 39.89 16.42 19.19
CA GLU A 137 40.12 17.85 18.93
C GLU A 137 39.18 18.44 17.85
N HIS A 138 38.48 17.62 17.10
CA HIS A 138 37.46 18.01 16.12
C HIS A 138 36.03 17.90 16.66
N GLY A 139 35.84 17.51 17.93
CA GLY A 139 34.57 17.27 18.58
C GLY A 139 33.88 16.00 18.07
N VAL A 140 34.65 15.01 17.63
CA VAL A 140 34.18 13.70 17.17
C VAL A 140 34.58 12.64 18.19
N PHE A 141 33.65 11.72 18.50
CA PHE A 141 33.93 10.65 19.48
C PHE A 141 34.95 9.64 18.95
N ASP A 142 35.98 9.36 19.74
CA ASP A 142 36.93 8.25 19.56
C ASP A 142 36.90 7.34 20.79
N THR A 143 36.44 6.09 20.60
CA THR A 143 36.37 5.10 21.68
C THR A 143 37.74 4.82 22.38
N LYS A 144 38.84 5.14 21.72
CA LYS A 144 40.20 5.00 22.29
C LYS A 144 40.55 6.10 23.31
N LEU A 145 39.92 7.26 23.18
CA LEU A 145 40.09 8.39 24.11
C LEU A 145 39.13 8.31 25.30
N ALA A 146 37.98 7.57 25.10
CA ALA A 146 36.90 7.51 26.05
C ALA A 146 37.30 6.83 27.38
N ASP A 147 36.81 7.37 28.50
CA ASP A 147 37.06 6.85 29.85
C ASP A 147 36.27 5.56 30.09
N ARG A 148 36.92 4.43 29.90
CA ARG A 148 36.31 3.11 30.07
C ARG A 148 35.93 2.78 31.51
N SER A 149 36.37 3.56 32.51
CA SER A 149 35.92 3.39 33.90
C SER A 149 34.43 3.72 34.08
N LEU A 150 33.83 4.40 33.11
CA LEU A 150 32.39 4.71 33.06
C LEU A 150 31.52 3.56 32.50
N LEU A 151 32.15 2.46 32.07
CA LEU A 151 31.43 1.30 31.48
C LEU A 151 31.02 0.30 32.55
N PHE A 152 30.09 0.69 33.40
CA PHE A 152 29.47 -0.18 34.42
C PHE A 152 27.98 0.14 34.55
N ASN A 153 27.22 -0.82 35.12
CA ASN A 153 25.81 -0.61 35.44
C ASN A 153 25.68 0.39 36.61
N ALA A 154 25.19 1.58 36.35
CA ALA A 154 25.08 2.64 37.37
C ALA A 154 24.12 2.30 38.51
N GLU A 155 23.24 1.32 38.36
CA GLU A 155 22.37 0.80 39.42
C GLU A 155 23.09 -0.23 40.31
N HIS A 156 24.19 -0.81 39.81
CA HIS A 156 25.03 -1.81 40.47
C HIS A 156 26.52 -1.42 40.36
N PRO A 157 26.95 -0.38 41.09
CA PRO A 157 28.30 0.20 40.91
C PRO A 157 29.43 -0.63 41.56
N ASP A 158 29.11 -1.57 42.45
CA ASP A 158 30.10 -2.44 43.09
C ASP A 158 30.67 -3.42 42.04
N PRO A 159 32.02 -3.43 41.83
CA PRO A 159 32.63 -4.37 40.88
C PRO A 159 32.40 -5.85 41.19
N ASP A 160 32.14 -6.17 42.45
CA ASP A 160 31.85 -7.55 42.89
C ASP A 160 30.37 -7.94 42.72
N ASP A 161 29.50 -6.99 42.34
CA ASP A 161 28.09 -7.29 42.06
C ASP A 161 27.95 -8.04 40.72
N PRO A 162 27.26 -9.20 40.68
CA PRO A 162 27.01 -9.94 39.44
C PRO A 162 26.37 -9.14 38.34
N LEU A 163 25.64 -8.06 38.65
CA LEU A 163 24.95 -7.19 37.70
C LEU A 163 25.80 -5.97 37.30
N HIS A 164 27.03 -5.85 37.77
CA HIS A 164 27.90 -4.72 37.45
C HIS A 164 28.08 -4.50 35.94
N GLY A 165 28.19 -5.56 35.14
CA GLY A 165 28.29 -5.50 33.67
C GLY A 165 26.99 -5.63 32.93
N PHE A 166 25.86 -5.82 33.64
CA PHE A 166 24.57 -6.04 33.00
C PHE A 166 24.05 -4.80 32.26
N GLY A 167 23.70 -4.96 30.99
CA GLY A 167 23.07 -3.91 30.19
C GLY A 167 24.02 -2.75 29.81
N VAL A 168 25.34 -2.94 29.94
CA VAL A 168 26.36 -1.94 29.58
C VAL A 168 26.62 -1.94 28.08
N ASP A 169 26.57 -0.77 27.44
CA ASP A 169 26.85 -0.56 26.02
C ASP A 169 28.03 0.44 25.88
N ASP A 170 29.05 0.11 25.12
CA ASP A 170 30.18 0.96 24.81
C ASP A 170 30.15 1.58 23.40
N GLY A 171 29.00 1.43 22.71
CA GLY A 171 28.78 1.80 21.31
C GLY A 171 28.77 0.61 20.36
N GLU A 172 29.31 -0.56 20.78
CA GLU A 172 29.26 -1.80 20.03
C GLU A 172 28.05 -2.69 20.40
N GLY A 173 27.33 -2.31 21.45
CA GLY A 173 26.15 -3.00 21.97
C GLY A 173 26.44 -3.91 23.18
N TYR A 174 25.36 -4.18 23.94
CA TYR A 174 25.40 -5.13 25.06
C TYR A 174 25.34 -6.57 24.53
N VAL A 175 26.20 -7.45 25.10
CA VAL A 175 26.29 -8.86 24.71
C VAL A 175 25.91 -9.78 25.87
N GLU A 176 25.02 -10.74 25.65
CA GLU A 176 24.70 -11.82 26.61
C GLU A 176 24.68 -13.15 25.84
N GLY A 177 25.67 -13.99 26.04
CA GLY A 177 25.82 -15.22 25.26
C GLY A 177 26.09 -14.95 23.79
N ASP A 178 25.27 -15.51 22.94
CA ASP A 178 25.29 -15.30 21.47
C ASP A 178 24.46 -14.09 20.98
N LYS A 179 23.85 -13.35 21.92
CA LYS A 179 22.91 -12.26 21.62
C LYS A 179 23.54 -10.90 21.86
N ARG A 180 23.17 -9.95 20.99
CA ARG A 180 23.66 -8.57 21.06
C ARG A 180 22.50 -7.57 20.91
N TRP A 181 22.39 -6.64 21.84
CA TRP A 181 21.46 -5.50 21.79
C TRP A 181 22.24 -4.21 21.49
N ARG A 182 21.81 -3.51 20.44
CA ARG A 182 22.46 -2.28 19.97
C ARG A 182 21.68 -1.07 20.44
N PHE A 183 21.66 -0.87 21.76
CA PHE A 183 20.89 0.22 22.36
C PHE A 183 21.31 1.57 21.84
N ILE A 184 22.62 1.86 21.87
CA ILE A 184 23.15 3.14 21.38
C ILE A 184 23.08 3.22 19.86
N GLY A 185 23.35 2.15 19.14
CA GLY A 185 23.23 2.15 17.68
C GLY A 185 21.84 2.54 17.20
N ALA A 186 20.77 2.04 17.84
CA ALA A 186 19.40 2.41 17.54
C ALA A 186 19.04 3.83 18.04
N TYR A 187 19.50 4.20 19.24
CA TYR A 187 19.31 5.54 19.77
C TYR A 187 19.89 6.62 18.86
N LEU A 188 21.09 6.40 18.27
CA LEU A 188 21.71 7.37 17.36
C LEU A 188 20.84 7.67 16.15
N ILE A 189 20.14 6.67 15.58
CA ILE A 189 19.22 6.91 14.46
C ILE A 189 17.91 7.57 14.94
N TYR A 190 17.17 6.87 15.81
CA TYR A 190 15.79 7.26 16.13
C TYR A 190 15.69 8.38 17.15
N GLY A 191 16.66 8.44 18.08
CA GLY A 191 16.72 9.48 19.10
C GLY A 191 17.57 10.66 18.65
N GLN A 192 18.89 10.50 18.64
CA GLN A 192 19.80 11.62 18.45
C GLN A 192 19.62 12.28 17.10
N TRP A 193 19.62 11.50 16.00
CA TRP A 193 19.47 12.05 14.66
C TRP A 193 18.05 12.55 14.40
N LYS A 194 17.04 11.66 14.44
CA LYS A 194 15.68 12.03 14.01
C LYS A 194 14.97 12.95 14.99
N GLN A 195 15.05 12.69 16.31
CA GLN A 195 14.29 13.47 17.28
C GLN A 195 15.05 14.73 17.72
N ALA A 196 16.37 14.66 17.96
CA ALA A 196 17.11 15.81 18.51
C ALA A 196 17.65 16.73 17.39
N VAL A 197 18.32 16.20 16.35
CA VAL A 197 18.96 17.02 15.32
C VAL A 197 17.97 17.40 14.21
N LEU A 198 17.44 16.45 13.47
CA LEU A 198 16.62 16.70 12.28
C LEU A 198 15.29 17.38 12.62
N SER A 199 14.59 16.93 13.69
CA SER A 199 13.38 17.59 14.14
C SER A 199 13.67 18.99 14.67
N GLY A 200 14.83 19.24 15.29
CA GLY A 200 15.27 20.57 15.69
C GLY A 200 15.39 21.51 14.51
N ILE A 201 16.11 21.12 13.50
CA ILE A 201 16.30 21.90 12.26
C ILE A 201 14.95 22.23 11.64
N ARG A 202 14.10 21.21 11.42
CA ARG A 202 12.81 21.36 10.78
C ARG A 202 11.85 22.26 11.56
N ASN A 203 11.71 22.05 12.88
CA ASN A 203 10.77 22.79 13.71
C ASN A 203 11.18 24.24 13.90
N LEU A 204 12.50 24.50 14.09
CA LEU A 204 13.03 25.86 14.18
C LEU A 204 12.86 26.62 12.88
N ALA A 205 13.18 26.01 11.74
CA ALA A 205 12.99 26.64 10.43
C ALA A 205 11.51 26.96 10.15
N ALA A 206 10.60 26.03 10.46
CA ALA A 206 9.17 26.27 10.33
C ALA A 206 8.66 27.41 11.25
N ALA A 207 9.13 27.46 12.50
CA ALA A 207 8.77 28.52 13.43
C ALA A 207 9.25 29.89 12.94
N TYR A 208 10.43 29.97 12.33
CA TYR A 208 10.89 31.20 11.68
C TYR A 208 9.92 31.67 10.60
N VAL A 209 9.50 30.80 9.68
CA VAL A 209 8.59 31.18 8.59
C VAL A 209 7.27 31.78 9.10
N VAL A 210 6.67 31.20 10.15
CA VAL A 210 5.36 31.66 10.64
C VAL A 210 5.43 32.82 11.64
N THR A 211 6.61 33.09 12.22
CA THR A 211 6.78 34.20 13.20
C THR A 211 7.57 35.37 12.63
N GLY A 212 8.56 35.10 11.79
CA GLY A 212 9.56 36.08 11.35
C GLY A 212 10.64 36.38 12.41
N ASP A 213 10.64 35.65 13.55
CA ASP A 213 11.63 35.86 14.61
C ASP A 213 12.96 35.17 14.24
N GLY A 214 13.98 36.00 13.97
CA GLY A 214 15.33 35.54 13.59
C GLY A 214 16.00 34.61 14.60
N ALA A 215 15.60 34.59 15.86
CA ALA A 215 16.16 33.67 16.86
C ALA A 215 15.93 32.19 16.52
N TYR A 216 14.80 31.88 15.86
CA TYR A 216 14.54 30.51 15.36
C TYR A 216 15.49 30.16 14.20
N ALA A 217 15.67 31.07 13.25
CA ALA A 217 16.57 30.87 12.11
C ALA A 217 18.03 30.71 12.56
N HIS A 218 18.48 31.53 13.53
CA HIS A 218 19.81 31.44 14.15
C HIS A 218 20.07 30.03 14.67
N LYS A 219 19.17 29.51 15.51
CA LYS A 219 19.33 28.17 16.10
C LYS A 219 19.24 27.04 15.06
N ALA A 220 18.40 27.18 14.04
CA ALA A 220 18.38 26.27 12.91
C ALA A 220 19.72 26.30 12.14
N GLY A 221 20.29 27.48 11.95
CA GLY A 221 21.59 27.70 11.31
C GLY A 221 22.75 27.02 12.06
N VAL A 222 22.77 27.07 13.40
CA VAL A 222 23.75 26.36 14.23
C VAL A 222 23.71 24.85 13.95
N LEU A 223 22.53 24.25 13.96
CA LEU A 223 22.35 22.82 13.70
C LEU A 223 22.69 22.45 12.24
N LEU A 224 22.19 23.21 11.26
CA LEU A 224 22.43 22.95 9.83
C LEU A 224 23.91 23.00 9.47
N ASP A 225 24.64 24.00 9.95
CA ASP A 225 26.05 24.14 9.66
C ASP A 225 26.88 23.03 10.30
N ARG A 226 26.55 22.63 11.56
CA ARG A 226 27.22 21.48 12.20
C ARG A 226 26.90 20.17 11.51
N VAL A 227 25.67 19.97 11.05
CA VAL A 227 25.32 18.81 10.20
C VAL A 227 26.18 18.81 8.94
N ALA A 228 26.31 19.95 8.25
CA ALA A 228 27.13 20.07 7.05
C ALA A 228 28.62 19.70 7.30
N ASP A 229 29.17 20.04 8.46
CA ASP A 229 30.54 19.65 8.81
C ASP A 229 30.77 18.13 8.81
N LEU A 230 29.74 17.33 9.10
CA LEU A 230 29.89 15.90 9.33
C LEU A 230 29.15 15.04 8.29
N TYR A 231 28.10 15.53 7.63
CA TYR A 231 27.19 14.75 6.80
C TYR A 231 27.88 13.92 5.70
N PRO A 232 28.84 14.45 4.92
CA PRO A 232 29.53 13.65 3.90
C PRO A 232 30.34 12.48 4.45
N THR A 233 30.75 12.55 5.74
CA THR A 233 31.57 11.49 6.36
C THR A 233 30.75 10.24 6.70
N PHE A 234 29.43 10.36 6.74
CA PHE A 234 28.57 9.22 7.04
C PHE A 234 28.40 8.29 5.83
N ASP A 235 28.55 6.99 6.08
CA ASP A 235 28.29 5.92 5.13
C ASP A 235 27.58 4.76 5.86
N PHE A 236 26.26 4.69 5.70
CA PHE A 236 25.48 3.65 6.37
C PHE A 236 25.84 2.24 5.87
N ALA A 237 26.30 2.09 4.64
CA ALA A 237 26.73 0.79 4.11
C ALA A 237 27.94 0.22 4.87
N ALA A 238 28.86 1.09 5.30
CA ALA A 238 30.04 0.69 6.05
C ALA A 238 29.80 0.60 7.57
N GLU A 239 28.97 1.50 8.11
CA GLU A 239 28.87 1.78 9.53
C GLU A 239 27.48 1.47 10.12
N GLY A 240 26.54 1.05 9.29
CA GLY A 240 25.17 0.76 9.68
C GLY A 240 24.81 -0.72 9.63
N LEU A 241 23.75 -1.08 10.35
CA LEU A 241 23.21 -2.43 10.44
C LEU A 241 21.68 -2.41 10.24
N VAL A 242 21.20 -3.27 9.36
CA VAL A 242 19.77 -3.52 9.13
C VAL A 242 19.52 -5.00 9.36
N TYR A 243 18.57 -5.35 10.26
CA TYR A 243 18.26 -6.73 10.60
C TYR A 243 19.47 -7.60 10.94
N GLU A 244 20.38 -7.06 11.75
CA GLU A 244 21.64 -7.69 12.14
C GLU A 244 22.63 -7.95 10.98
N THR A 245 22.34 -7.43 9.78
CA THR A 245 23.23 -7.51 8.62
C THR A 245 23.75 -6.13 8.23
N SER A 246 24.96 -6.07 7.66
CA SER A 246 25.51 -4.85 7.06
C SER A 246 24.97 -4.64 5.65
N GLY A 247 25.03 -3.41 5.13
CA GLY A 247 25.05 -3.22 3.71
C GLY A 247 23.87 -2.55 3.05
N SER A 248 23.17 -1.61 3.70
CA SER A 248 22.27 -0.69 3.00
C SER A 248 22.94 0.67 2.81
N ALA A 249 22.81 1.27 1.62
CA ALA A 249 23.28 2.62 1.38
C ALA A 249 22.52 3.63 2.25
N GLY A 250 23.14 4.76 2.57
CA GLY A 250 22.56 5.82 3.38
C GLY A 250 23.63 6.78 3.90
N TYR A 251 23.18 7.85 4.51
CA TYR A 251 24.03 8.74 5.29
C TYR A 251 24.00 8.33 6.77
N VAL A 252 23.31 9.10 7.60
CA VAL A 252 23.18 8.81 9.04
C VAL A 252 22.27 7.60 9.24
N SER A 253 21.17 7.52 8.52
CA SER A 253 20.26 6.39 8.52
C SER A 253 20.21 5.68 7.16
N VAL A 254 19.39 4.65 7.06
CA VAL A 254 19.28 3.78 5.89
C VAL A 254 18.69 4.51 4.68
N TRP A 255 18.96 4.03 3.49
CA TRP A 255 18.64 4.56 2.16
C TRP A 255 17.30 5.31 2.02
N HIS A 256 16.16 4.71 2.38
CA HIS A 256 14.86 5.37 2.21
C HIS A 256 14.65 6.54 3.18
N ASP A 257 15.13 6.42 4.41
CA ASP A 257 15.07 7.50 5.38
C ASP A 257 16.06 8.60 5.01
N ALA A 258 17.29 8.25 4.61
CA ALA A 258 18.29 9.22 4.19
C ALA A 258 17.79 10.11 3.04
N CYS A 259 16.96 9.57 2.13
CA CYS A 259 16.33 10.34 1.06
C CYS A 259 15.40 11.43 1.60
N GLU A 260 14.50 11.07 2.51
CA GLU A 260 13.56 12.01 3.13
C GLU A 260 14.29 13.03 4.03
N GLU A 261 15.26 12.57 4.81
CA GLU A 261 16.07 13.40 5.71
C GLU A 261 16.85 14.46 4.93
N THR A 262 17.49 14.10 3.81
CA THR A 262 18.24 15.04 2.97
C THR A 262 17.29 16.09 2.35
N ARG A 263 16.10 15.67 1.89
CA ARG A 263 15.06 16.59 1.41
C ARG A 263 14.63 17.58 2.49
N GLU A 264 14.44 17.12 3.73
CA GLU A 264 14.04 17.97 4.86
C GLU A 264 15.13 18.97 5.24
N LEU A 265 16.40 18.56 5.22
CA LEU A 265 17.54 19.48 5.41
C LEU A 265 17.54 20.57 4.34
N ALA A 266 17.32 20.19 3.07
CA ALA A 266 17.25 21.13 1.96
C ALA A 266 16.12 22.16 2.12
N LEU A 267 14.91 21.69 2.45
CA LEU A 267 13.75 22.57 2.68
C LEU A 267 13.96 23.49 3.88
N ALA A 268 14.52 22.99 4.98
CA ALA A 268 14.78 23.81 6.16
C ALA A 268 15.84 24.90 5.87
N TYR A 269 16.88 24.56 5.10
CA TYR A 269 17.85 25.53 4.63
C TYR A 269 17.19 26.64 3.79
N ASP A 270 16.31 26.27 2.86
CA ASP A 270 15.56 27.23 2.04
C ASP A 270 14.73 28.19 2.90
N GLN A 271 14.07 27.67 3.93
CA GLN A 271 13.22 28.42 4.85
C GLN A 271 13.96 29.51 5.62
N VAL A 272 15.20 29.25 6.04
CA VAL A 272 15.98 30.17 6.87
C VAL A 272 17.03 30.96 6.10
N PHE A 273 17.22 30.70 4.80
CA PHE A 273 18.32 31.25 4.00
C PHE A 273 18.47 32.77 4.11
N ASP A 274 17.38 33.50 3.95
CA ASP A 274 17.42 34.96 3.96
C ASP A 274 17.78 35.52 5.32
N ALA A 275 17.34 34.87 6.42
CA ALA A 275 17.70 35.28 7.78
C ALA A 275 19.17 35.01 8.11
N LEU A 276 19.70 33.84 7.68
CA LEU A 276 21.08 33.47 7.93
C LEU A 276 22.08 34.43 7.27
N ARG A 277 21.69 35.03 6.14
CA ARG A 277 22.54 36.00 5.41
C ARG A 277 22.89 37.20 6.25
N GLU A 278 21.96 37.65 7.10
CA GLU A 278 22.10 38.86 7.91
C GLU A 278 22.52 38.56 9.37
N ASP A 279 22.73 37.29 9.72
CA ASP A 279 23.00 36.84 11.10
C ASP A 279 24.52 36.91 11.42
N ALA A 280 25.00 38.09 11.80
CA ALA A 280 26.40 38.26 12.23
C ALA A 280 26.75 37.51 13.54
N ALA A 281 25.75 37.25 14.42
CA ALA A 281 25.96 36.49 15.65
C ALA A 281 26.19 35.02 15.35
N LEU A 282 25.48 34.45 14.41
CA LEU A 282 25.70 33.07 13.91
C LEU A 282 27.12 32.91 13.33
N VAL A 283 27.52 33.85 12.45
CA VAL A 283 28.88 33.85 11.89
C VAL A 283 29.94 33.89 13.00
N ALA A 284 29.78 34.75 13.99
CA ALA A 284 30.73 34.88 15.11
C ALA A 284 30.82 33.58 15.94
N PHE A 285 29.65 32.97 16.24
CA PHE A 285 29.59 31.69 16.98
C PHE A 285 30.27 30.55 16.21
N LEU A 286 29.87 30.34 14.96
CA LEU A 286 30.39 29.25 14.13
C LEU A 286 31.86 29.42 13.80
N SER A 287 32.35 30.66 13.62
CA SER A 287 33.76 30.95 13.46
C SER A 287 34.58 30.59 14.73
N ALA A 288 34.01 30.89 15.91
CA ALA A 288 34.64 30.50 17.17
C ALA A 288 34.69 28.96 17.32
N LYS A 289 33.64 28.24 16.96
CA LYS A 289 33.60 26.77 16.95
C LYS A 289 34.62 26.20 15.95
N ALA A 290 34.64 26.74 14.70
CA ALA A 290 35.62 26.30 13.69
C ALA A 290 37.07 26.41 14.18
N LYS A 291 37.39 27.50 14.85
CA LYS A 291 38.72 27.68 15.44
C LYS A 291 38.96 26.73 16.61
N ALA A 292 38.02 26.58 17.53
CA ALA A 292 38.16 25.74 18.72
C ALA A 292 38.36 24.26 18.38
N PHE A 293 37.60 23.78 17.36
CA PHE A 293 37.61 22.39 16.94
C PHE A 293 38.40 22.14 15.65
N LYS A 294 39.24 23.09 15.24
CA LYS A 294 40.15 22.98 14.09
C LYS A 294 39.46 22.48 12.82
N LEU A 295 38.28 23.02 12.53
CA LEU A 295 37.55 22.66 11.34
C LEU A 295 38.19 23.25 10.09
N ASP A 296 38.10 22.55 8.94
CA ASP A 296 38.68 23.00 7.68
C ASP A 296 38.05 24.29 7.16
N ASN A 297 36.71 24.45 7.33
CA ASN A 297 36.01 25.66 6.97
C ASN A 297 36.04 26.65 8.14
N PRO A 298 36.60 27.85 7.96
CA PRO A 298 36.79 28.84 9.02
C PRO A 298 35.50 29.57 9.43
N LYS A 299 34.39 29.48 8.62
CA LYS A 299 33.13 30.18 8.84
C LYS A 299 33.30 31.69 8.99
N SER A 300 34.16 32.30 8.18
CA SER A 300 34.56 33.73 8.30
C SER A 300 33.46 34.71 7.90
N GLY A 301 32.41 34.24 7.24
CA GLY A 301 31.25 35.01 6.81
C GLY A 301 30.11 34.08 6.34
N PHE A 302 28.99 34.69 6.00
CA PHE A 302 27.82 33.94 5.50
C PHE A 302 28.16 33.05 4.29
N GLU A 303 29.01 33.49 3.37
CA GLU A 303 29.40 32.72 2.19
C GLU A 303 30.11 31.41 2.54
N ASP A 304 30.86 31.36 3.63
CA ASP A 304 31.48 30.12 4.09
C ASP A 304 30.44 29.16 4.69
N ILE A 305 29.43 29.68 5.39
CA ILE A 305 28.32 28.89 5.94
C ILE A 305 27.45 28.38 4.79
N ARG A 306 27.09 29.24 3.85
CA ARG A 306 26.33 28.90 2.65
C ARG A 306 27.02 27.75 1.88
N ARG A 307 28.30 27.94 1.58
CA ARG A 307 29.10 26.94 0.88
C ARG A 307 29.19 25.62 1.63
N ASN A 308 29.36 25.66 2.96
CA ASN A 308 29.35 24.48 3.80
C ASN A 308 28.07 23.66 3.65
N ILE A 309 26.91 24.30 3.75
CA ILE A 309 25.62 23.64 3.63
C ILE A 309 25.38 23.14 2.19
N GLU A 310 25.58 24.00 1.20
CA GLU A 310 25.30 23.68 -0.20
C GLU A 310 26.23 22.58 -0.74
N GLU A 311 27.54 22.67 -0.50
CA GLU A 311 28.51 21.69 -1.02
C GLU A 311 28.45 20.37 -0.27
N ARG A 312 28.30 20.40 1.06
CA ARG A 312 28.45 19.23 1.91
C ARG A 312 27.15 18.49 2.23
N ILE A 313 25.99 19.12 1.99
CA ILE A 313 24.69 18.44 2.08
C ILE A 313 24.07 18.30 0.70
N LEU A 314 23.81 19.41 -0.01
CA LEU A 314 22.98 19.41 -1.20
C LEU A 314 23.70 18.86 -2.44
N LEU A 315 24.89 19.40 -2.74
CA LEU A 315 25.69 18.95 -3.88
C LEU A 315 26.30 17.56 -3.63
N ASP A 316 26.72 17.26 -2.40
CA ASP A 316 27.18 15.93 -2.02
C ASP A 316 26.08 14.88 -2.26
N ALA A 317 24.83 15.15 -1.86
CA ALA A 317 23.70 14.27 -2.08
C ALA A 317 23.39 14.07 -3.58
N LEU A 318 23.48 15.12 -4.40
CA LEU A 318 23.31 15.02 -5.84
C LEU A 318 24.43 14.18 -6.50
N ALA A 319 25.66 14.28 -5.99
CA ALA A 319 26.80 13.51 -6.47
C ALA A 319 26.77 12.04 -5.98
N ASN A 320 26.24 11.79 -4.78
CA ASN A 320 26.20 10.50 -4.12
C ASN A 320 24.75 9.92 -4.05
N ARG A 321 24.00 10.00 -5.15
CA ARG A 321 22.60 9.51 -5.23
C ARG A 321 22.34 8.13 -4.63
N PRO A 322 23.26 7.13 -4.70
CA PRO A 322 23.05 5.86 -4.03
C PRO A 322 22.84 5.97 -2.51
N LYS A 323 23.39 6.97 -1.84
CA LYS A 323 23.19 7.20 -0.40
C LYS A 323 21.78 7.71 -0.05
N MET A 324 21.07 8.31 -1.01
CA MET A 324 19.68 8.73 -0.85
C MET A 324 18.72 8.01 -1.82
N HIS A 325 19.12 6.80 -2.26
CA HIS A 325 18.25 5.94 -3.06
C HIS A 325 17.07 5.45 -2.21
N SER A 326 15.87 5.47 -2.76
CA SER A 326 14.65 5.03 -2.05
C SER A 326 13.64 4.43 -3.01
N ASN A 327 12.55 3.91 -2.45
CA ASN A 327 11.40 3.49 -3.22
C ASN A 327 10.94 4.63 -4.13
N TYR A 328 10.69 4.28 -5.38
CA TYR A 328 10.24 5.24 -6.37
C TYR A 328 8.90 5.86 -5.96
N PRO A 329 8.67 7.18 -6.12
CA PRO A 329 9.54 8.20 -6.73
C PRO A 329 10.29 9.10 -5.72
N ARG A 330 10.54 8.66 -4.48
CA ARG A 330 11.15 9.49 -3.42
C ARG A 330 12.47 10.12 -3.86
N THR A 331 13.35 9.34 -4.47
CA THR A 331 14.65 9.85 -4.94
C THR A 331 14.50 10.95 -5.99
N PRO A 332 13.76 10.80 -7.11
CA PRO A 332 13.55 11.90 -8.04
C PRO A 332 12.86 13.12 -7.41
N ILE A 333 11.95 12.95 -6.46
CA ILE A 333 11.35 14.06 -5.70
C ILE A 333 12.42 14.84 -4.92
N ALA A 334 13.26 14.15 -4.15
CA ALA A 334 14.33 14.79 -3.38
C ALA A 334 15.32 15.52 -4.30
N VAL A 335 15.72 14.89 -5.40
CA VAL A 335 16.61 15.50 -6.42
C VAL A 335 15.98 16.76 -7.01
N ALA A 336 14.71 16.74 -7.40
CA ALA A 336 14.00 17.90 -7.95
C ALA A 336 13.98 19.06 -6.95
N ILE A 337 13.63 18.79 -5.69
CA ILE A 337 13.59 19.82 -4.62
C ILE A 337 14.99 20.40 -4.39
N ILE A 338 16.04 19.58 -4.28
CA ILE A 338 17.42 20.07 -4.10
C ILE A 338 17.83 20.94 -5.28
N LYS A 339 17.58 20.52 -6.53
CA LYS A 339 17.87 21.31 -7.71
C LYS A 339 17.13 22.65 -7.71
N MET A 340 15.83 22.66 -7.37
CA MET A 340 15.05 23.88 -7.26
C MET A 340 15.64 24.84 -6.24
N ILE A 341 15.99 24.36 -5.04
CA ILE A 341 16.59 25.17 -3.98
C ILE A 341 17.91 25.79 -4.44
N LEU A 342 18.71 25.07 -5.19
CA LEU A 342 20.00 25.54 -5.66
C LEU A 342 19.94 26.52 -6.82
N GLY A 343 18.94 26.42 -7.71
CA GLY A 343 19.02 27.18 -8.97
C GLY A 343 17.71 27.68 -9.58
N TRP A 344 16.56 27.51 -8.91
CA TRP A 344 15.29 28.02 -9.43
C TRP A 344 15.22 29.54 -9.41
N PRO A 345 14.68 30.23 -10.43
CA PRO A 345 14.05 29.67 -11.65
C PRO A 345 15.02 29.38 -12.80
N GLY A 346 16.32 29.63 -12.65
CA GLY A 346 17.31 29.49 -13.71
C GLY A 346 17.42 28.08 -14.27
N ASN A 347 17.24 27.05 -13.45
CA ASN A 347 17.28 25.65 -13.86
C ASN A 347 15.89 25.02 -14.14
N ARG A 348 14.84 25.84 -14.35
CA ARG A 348 13.45 25.38 -14.56
C ARG A 348 13.35 24.32 -15.65
N GLN A 349 14.07 24.48 -16.75
CA GLN A 349 14.02 23.54 -17.87
C GLN A 349 14.55 22.14 -17.47
N GLU A 350 15.62 22.08 -16.72
CA GLU A 350 16.19 20.83 -16.21
C GLU A 350 15.24 20.15 -15.23
N VAL A 351 14.69 20.90 -14.28
CA VAL A 351 13.71 20.37 -13.33
C VAL A 351 12.45 19.86 -14.03
N CYS A 352 11.94 20.59 -15.04
CA CYS A 352 10.80 20.14 -15.82
C CYS A 352 11.09 18.84 -16.57
N ALA A 353 12.30 18.67 -17.13
CA ALA A 353 12.69 17.42 -17.82
C ALA A 353 12.75 16.23 -16.84
N ASP A 354 13.32 16.42 -15.65
CA ASP A 354 13.32 15.38 -14.58
C ASP A 354 11.89 15.01 -14.16
N LEU A 355 10.98 16.00 -14.11
CA LEU A 355 9.58 15.78 -13.78
C LEU A 355 8.83 15.05 -14.89
N ASP A 356 9.08 15.38 -16.16
CA ASP A 356 8.47 14.70 -17.31
C ASP A 356 8.82 13.21 -17.33
N GLU A 357 10.08 12.85 -17.07
CA GLU A 357 10.51 11.46 -16.93
C GLU A 357 9.81 10.78 -15.73
N THR A 358 9.81 11.48 -14.61
CA THR A 358 9.19 10.96 -13.37
C THR A 358 7.69 10.71 -13.56
N LEU A 359 6.95 11.64 -14.16
CA LEU A 359 5.52 11.52 -14.40
C LEU A 359 5.18 10.45 -15.44
N ALA A 360 5.94 10.37 -16.53
CA ALA A 360 5.75 9.34 -17.53
C ALA A 360 5.85 7.93 -16.92
N ARG A 361 6.85 7.70 -16.06
CA ARG A 361 7.00 6.44 -15.32
C ARG A 361 5.91 6.24 -14.26
N SER A 362 5.54 7.29 -13.54
CA SER A 362 4.58 7.21 -12.43
C SER A 362 3.15 6.93 -12.90
N THR A 363 2.84 7.17 -14.16
CA THR A 363 1.49 7.02 -14.72
C THR A 363 1.41 5.91 -15.77
N ALA A 364 2.44 5.08 -15.91
CA ALA A 364 2.60 4.15 -17.02
C ALA A 364 1.62 2.97 -17.00
N VAL A 365 1.07 2.60 -15.85
CA VAL A 365 0.22 1.41 -15.64
C VAL A 365 -1.12 1.84 -15.06
N ASP A 366 -2.14 1.99 -15.90
CA ASP A 366 -3.49 2.48 -15.49
C ASP A 366 -3.46 3.79 -14.67
N GLY A 367 -2.48 4.66 -14.93
CA GLY A 367 -2.28 5.92 -14.21
C GLY A 367 -1.36 5.83 -12.98
N VAL A 368 -0.79 4.67 -12.66
CA VAL A 368 0.16 4.46 -11.55
C VAL A 368 1.41 3.71 -12.01
N THR A 369 2.32 3.36 -11.10
CA THR A 369 3.61 2.71 -11.46
C THR A 369 3.51 1.23 -11.76
N GLY A 370 2.40 0.57 -11.43
CA GLY A 370 2.31 -0.89 -11.43
C GLY A 370 2.87 -1.57 -10.18
N GLU A 371 3.42 -0.82 -9.23
CA GLU A 371 3.79 -1.33 -7.91
C GLU A 371 2.54 -1.80 -7.16
N LYS A 372 2.63 -2.92 -6.46
CA LYS A 372 1.54 -3.47 -5.66
C LYS A 372 1.49 -2.83 -4.26
N GLY A 373 0.58 -3.29 -3.43
CA GLY A 373 0.29 -2.62 -2.16
C GLY A 373 -0.68 -1.47 -2.37
N LEU A 374 -1.90 -1.76 -2.83
CA LEU A 374 -2.90 -0.80 -3.33
C LEU A 374 -3.09 0.42 -2.42
N ALA A 375 -3.48 0.24 -1.17
CA ALA A 375 -3.62 1.33 -0.20
C ALA A 375 -2.33 1.58 0.62
N GLY A 376 -1.20 1.05 0.18
CA GLY A 376 0.12 1.13 0.79
C GLY A 376 1.14 1.76 -0.16
N TYR A 377 1.99 0.96 -0.79
CA TYR A 377 3.11 1.43 -1.61
C TYR A 377 2.69 2.20 -2.87
N THR A 378 1.63 1.76 -3.58
CA THR A 378 1.07 2.53 -4.70
C THR A 378 0.61 3.92 -4.25
N ALA A 379 -0.03 4.01 -3.09
CA ALA A 379 -0.50 5.27 -2.52
C ALA A 379 0.66 6.18 -2.07
N TYR A 380 1.76 5.63 -1.53
CA TYR A 380 2.95 6.41 -1.16
C TYR A 380 3.56 7.12 -2.36
N THR A 381 3.62 6.45 -3.50
CA THR A 381 4.10 7.03 -4.76
C THR A 381 3.30 8.27 -5.14
N ILE A 382 1.99 8.15 -5.11
CA ILE A 382 1.06 9.21 -5.50
C ILE A 382 1.09 10.37 -4.51
N SER A 383 1.11 10.06 -3.21
CA SER A 383 1.14 11.06 -2.14
C SER A 383 2.41 11.92 -2.18
N GLY A 384 3.56 11.29 -2.42
CA GLY A 384 4.82 12.02 -2.56
C GLY A 384 4.81 12.99 -3.74
N LEU A 385 4.32 12.54 -4.89
CA LEU A 385 4.17 13.40 -6.08
C LEU A 385 3.15 14.51 -5.86
N ALA A 386 2.05 14.29 -5.15
CA ALA A 386 1.08 15.33 -4.84
C ALA A 386 1.71 16.51 -4.11
N VAL A 387 2.56 16.25 -3.12
CA VAL A 387 3.27 17.29 -2.37
C VAL A 387 4.19 18.07 -3.29
N LEU A 388 5.00 17.42 -4.11
CA LEU A 388 5.91 18.08 -5.05
C LEU A 388 5.16 18.93 -6.07
N LEU A 389 4.11 18.37 -6.70
CA LEU A 389 3.30 19.09 -7.69
C LEU A 389 2.59 20.31 -7.08
N ALA A 390 2.10 20.19 -5.86
CA ALA A 390 1.48 21.30 -5.14
C ALA A 390 2.52 22.37 -4.75
N GLN A 391 3.75 22.00 -4.38
CA GLN A 391 4.84 22.94 -4.15
C GLN A 391 5.20 23.71 -5.43
N CYS A 392 5.33 23.02 -6.55
CA CYS A 392 5.58 23.66 -7.84
C CYS A 392 4.44 24.57 -8.27
N ALA A 393 3.18 24.17 -8.08
CA ALA A 393 2.01 25.01 -8.36
C ALA A 393 1.95 26.27 -7.47
N GLY A 394 2.51 26.22 -6.27
CA GLY A 394 2.67 27.40 -5.40
C GLY A 394 3.68 28.41 -5.91
N LEU A 395 4.67 27.97 -6.70
CA LEU A 395 5.69 28.83 -7.31
C LEU A 395 5.27 29.40 -8.67
N ASP A 396 4.51 28.64 -9.43
CA ASP A 396 4.05 28.96 -10.77
C ASP A 396 2.58 28.53 -10.91
N PRO A 397 1.63 29.48 -10.94
CA PRO A 397 0.18 29.18 -11.01
C PRO A 397 -0.26 28.38 -12.22
N ASP A 398 0.49 28.46 -13.34
CA ASP A 398 0.17 27.72 -14.57
C ASP A 398 0.84 26.34 -14.62
N PHE A 399 1.74 26.04 -13.69
CA PHE A 399 2.57 24.83 -13.69
C PHE A 399 1.74 23.53 -13.77
N LEU A 400 0.74 23.39 -12.92
CA LEU A 400 -0.09 22.19 -12.87
C LEU A 400 -0.97 22.03 -14.13
N ARG A 401 -1.43 23.14 -14.71
CA ARG A 401 -2.16 23.13 -16.00
C ARG A 401 -1.26 22.64 -17.12
N ASP A 402 -0.05 23.19 -17.24
CA ASP A 402 0.92 22.80 -18.25
C ASP A 402 1.31 21.32 -18.13
N LEU A 403 1.49 20.82 -16.89
CA LEU A 403 1.78 19.42 -16.63
C LEU A 403 0.62 18.51 -17.02
N LEU A 404 -0.61 18.84 -16.67
CA LEU A 404 -1.79 18.04 -17.04
C LEU A 404 -1.98 17.98 -18.56
N GLN A 405 -1.65 19.04 -19.29
CA GLN A 405 -1.69 19.03 -20.75
C GLN A 405 -0.63 18.09 -21.35
N ARG A 406 0.58 18.08 -20.79
CA ARG A 406 1.68 17.22 -21.26
C ARG A 406 1.53 15.78 -20.77
N HIS A 407 0.99 15.58 -19.57
CA HIS A 407 0.83 14.30 -18.90
C HIS A 407 -0.62 14.10 -18.41
N PRO A 408 -1.57 13.77 -19.32
CA PRO A 408 -2.97 13.52 -18.94
C PRO A 408 -3.11 12.38 -17.91
N GLY A 409 -2.14 11.48 -17.85
CA GLY A 409 -2.08 10.40 -16.86
C GLY A 409 -2.08 10.87 -15.40
N ILE A 410 -1.75 12.15 -15.12
CA ILE A 410 -1.85 12.73 -13.76
C ILE A 410 -3.29 12.71 -13.26
N HIS A 411 -4.29 12.98 -14.12
CA HIS A 411 -5.70 12.84 -13.76
C HIS A 411 -6.00 11.39 -13.34
N GLN A 412 -5.58 10.42 -14.16
CA GLN A 412 -5.77 9.00 -13.85
C GLN A 412 -5.04 8.58 -12.58
N MET A 413 -3.86 9.14 -12.30
CA MET A 413 -3.08 8.83 -11.09
C MET A 413 -3.87 9.11 -9.81
N TYR A 414 -4.48 10.29 -9.70
CA TYR A 414 -5.29 10.64 -8.53
C TYR A 414 -6.68 10.01 -8.57
N ARG A 415 -7.20 9.68 -9.77
CA ARG A 415 -8.45 8.96 -9.95
C ARG A 415 -8.35 7.48 -9.59
N PHE A 416 -7.18 6.84 -9.76
CA PHE A 416 -6.97 5.41 -9.55
C PHE A 416 -7.45 4.93 -8.17
N HIS A 417 -7.09 5.65 -7.10
CA HIS A 417 -7.53 5.31 -5.75
C HIS A 417 -8.99 5.70 -5.46
N ILE A 418 -9.61 6.59 -6.25
CA ILE A 418 -11.05 6.82 -6.18
C ILE A 418 -11.78 5.64 -6.82
N ASP A 419 -11.34 5.22 -7.99
CA ASP A 419 -11.93 4.11 -8.75
C ASP A 419 -11.83 2.77 -8.03
N THR A 420 -10.76 2.54 -7.28
CA THR A 420 -10.54 1.30 -6.54
C THR A 420 -11.09 1.34 -5.10
N TRP A 421 -11.56 2.49 -4.63
CA TRP A 421 -12.18 2.65 -3.31
C TRP A 421 -13.63 2.17 -3.32
N CYS A 422 -13.89 1.09 -2.61
CA CYS A 422 -15.21 0.49 -2.55
C CYS A 422 -16.06 1.20 -1.50
N PHE A 423 -17.05 1.98 -1.97
CA PHE A 423 -18.09 2.64 -1.15
C PHE A 423 -17.52 3.57 -0.05
N GLN A 424 -16.32 4.10 -0.22
CA GLN A 424 -15.60 4.90 0.78
C GLN A 424 -15.33 4.13 2.10
N LYS A 425 -15.33 2.81 2.08
CA LYS A 425 -15.18 1.96 3.27
C LYS A 425 -14.02 0.97 3.19
N TYR A 426 -13.58 0.62 1.98
CA TYR A 426 -12.71 -0.52 1.79
C TYR A 426 -11.84 -0.39 0.53
N TYR A 427 -10.60 -0.86 0.63
CA TYR A 427 -9.76 -1.17 -0.53
C TYR A 427 -9.42 -2.66 -0.51
N PRO A 428 -9.37 -3.35 -1.65
CA PRO A 428 -8.73 -4.66 -1.72
C PRO A 428 -7.30 -4.62 -1.16
N ASN A 429 -6.96 -5.54 -0.26
CA ASN A 429 -5.62 -5.60 0.36
C ASN A 429 -4.59 -6.26 -0.58
N VAL A 430 -4.54 -5.84 -1.84
CA VAL A 430 -3.66 -6.41 -2.85
C VAL A 430 -2.19 -6.08 -2.55
N GLY A 431 -1.37 -7.12 -2.40
CA GLY A 431 0.06 -7.01 -2.08
C GLY A 431 0.33 -6.49 -0.66
N ASP A 432 1.52 -5.89 -0.46
CA ASP A 432 1.92 -5.35 0.85
C ASP A 432 1.10 -4.10 1.24
N ALA A 433 -0.17 -4.28 1.61
CA ALA A 433 -1.08 -3.22 2.03
C ALA A 433 -2.11 -3.71 3.04
N GLY A 434 -2.54 -2.83 3.94
CA GLY A 434 -3.60 -3.09 4.90
C GLY A 434 -3.25 -4.12 5.97
N SER A 435 -4.28 -4.62 6.63
CA SER A 435 -4.22 -5.66 7.66
C SER A 435 -5.40 -6.62 7.47
N PHE A 436 -5.24 -7.88 7.86
CA PHE A 436 -6.25 -8.90 7.71
C PHE A 436 -7.63 -8.43 8.20
N ALA A 437 -8.63 -8.52 7.32
CA ALA A 437 -10.04 -8.20 7.57
C ALA A 437 -10.32 -6.76 8.06
N SER A 438 -9.40 -5.82 7.83
CA SER A 438 -9.57 -4.43 8.25
C SER A 438 -10.25 -3.57 7.18
N LYS A 439 -11.04 -2.57 7.61
CA LYS A 439 -11.58 -1.52 6.74
C LYS A 439 -10.56 -0.42 6.48
N TYR A 440 -10.77 0.32 5.40
CA TYR A 440 -9.99 1.50 5.06
C TYR A 440 -10.92 2.63 4.60
N GLU A 441 -11.34 3.48 5.54
CA GLU A 441 -12.36 4.51 5.34
C GLU A 441 -11.81 5.89 4.95
N ARG A 442 -10.54 5.93 4.52
CA ARG A 442 -9.88 7.15 4.06
C ARG A 442 -9.44 6.99 2.61
N TYR A 443 -9.42 8.08 1.88
CA TYR A 443 -8.77 8.07 0.58
C TYR A 443 -7.28 7.78 0.74
N ALA A 444 -6.77 6.79 0.00
CA ALA A 444 -5.40 6.31 0.17
C ALA A 444 -4.36 7.14 -0.60
N GLY A 445 -4.76 7.76 -1.73
CA GLY A 445 -3.81 8.39 -2.66
C GLY A 445 -3.11 9.63 -2.13
N VAL A 446 -3.67 10.37 -1.13
CA VAL A 446 -3.00 11.48 -0.44
C VAL A 446 -3.46 11.56 1.02
N GLY A 447 -2.59 12.11 1.87
CA GLY A 447 -2.91 12.37 3.28
C GLY A 447 -3.57 13.73 3.46
N PHE A 448 -4.87 13.77 3.71
CA PHE A 448 -5.55 14.98 4.15
C PHE A 448 -5.30 15.22 5.64
N THR A 449 -4.78 16.40 5.98
CA THR A 449 -4.59 16.81 7.37
C THR A 449 -5.11 18.24 7.57
N LYS A 450 -5.71 18.47 8.74
CA LYS A 450 -6.15 19.80 9.17
C LYS A 450 -4.99 20.68 9.67
N ASN A 451 -3.82 20.07 9.77
CA ASN A 451 -2.61 20.73 10.26
C ASN A 451 -1.40 20.35 9.38
N PRO A 452 -1.35 20.81 8.12
CA PRO A 452 -0.23 20.54 7.22
C PRO A 452 1.05 21.30 7.60
N GLY A 453 0.95 22.31 8.47
CA GLY A 453 2.08 23.19 8.77
C GLY A 453 2.47 24.01 7.54
N LEU A 454 3.74 23.92 7.16
CA LEU A 454 4.27 24.59 5.96
C LEU A 454 4.15 23.75 4.68
N TYR A 455 3.75 22.48 4.76
CA TYR A 455 3.51 21.68 3.57
C TYR A 455 2.25 22.14 2.84
N PRO A 456 2.17 21.97 1.51
CA PRO A 456 0.96 22.26 0.76
C PRO A 456 -0.25 21.50 1.30
N SER A 457 -1.38 22.17 1.42
CA SER A 457 -2.61 21.50 1.81
C SER A 457 -3.13 20.63 0.66
N MET A 458 -3.37 19.35 0.93
CA MET A 458 -3.97 18.43 -0.04
C MET A 458 -5.43 18.81 -0.34
N PHE A 459 -6.10 19.56 0.53
CA PHE A 459 -7.41 20.14 0.21
C PHE A 459 -7.30 21.18 -0.92
N THR A 460 -6.28 22.06 -0.87
CA THR A 460 -6.00 23.01 -1.95
C THR A 460 -5.66 22.29 -3.25
N PHE A 461 -4.80 21.29 -3.20
CA PHE A 461 -4.36 20.53 -4.37
C PHE A 461 -5.54 19.80 -5.05
N PHE A 462 -6.42 19.16 -4.30
CA PHE A 462 -7.59 18.46 -4.85
C PHE A 462 -8.62 19.40 -5.45
N ARG A 463 -8.80 20.58 -4.88
CA ARG A 463 -9.62 21.62 -5.52
C ARG A 463 -9.01 22.06 -6.84
N GLN A 464 -7.69 22.28 -6.91
CA GLN A 464 -7.01 22.62 -8.16
C GLN A 464 -7.19 21.51 -9.23
N LEU A 465 -7.10 20.24 -8.84
CA LEU A 465 -7.40 19.13 -9.75
C LEU A 465 -8.83 19.20 -10.27
N TYR A 466 -9.81 19.46 -9.39
CA TYR A 466 -11.20 19.68 -9.82
C TYR A 466 -11.33 20.84 -10.81
N GLU A 467 -10.73 21.99 -10.51
CA GLU A 467 -10.81 23.18 -11.36
C GLU A 467 -10.18 22.96 -12.75
N LEU A 468 -9.12 22.17 -12.83
CA LEU A 468 -8.42 21.90 -14.08
C LEU A 468 -9.03 20.75 -14.90
N THR A 469 -9.69 19.80 -14.25
CA THR A 469 -10.22 18.58 -14.93
C THR A 469 -11.73 18.57 -15.05
N GLY A 470 -12.46 19.32 -14.21
CA GLY A 470 -13.91 19.26 -14.09
C GLY A 470 -14.42 18.00 -13.37
N ASP A 471 -13.53 17.14 -12.83
CA ASP A 471 -13.93 15.89 -12.16
C ASP A 471 -14.38 16.17 -10.72
N ALA A 472 -15.70 16.14 -10.50
CA ALA A 472 -16.32 16.40 -9.21
C ALA A 472 -15.84 15.45 -8.09
N ALA A 473 -15.35 14.26 -8.45
CA ALA A 473 -14.88 13.28 -7.48
C ALA A 473 -13.75 13.83 -6.60
N PHE A 474 -12.89 14.71 -7.12
CA PHE A 474 -11.85 15.35 -6.31
C PHE A 474 -12.43 16.25 -5.22
N ALA A 475 -13.47 17.02 -5.53
CA ALA A 475 -14.17 17.85 -4.56
C ALA A 475 -14.96 17.01 -3.54
N GLN A 476 -15.55 15.90 -3.97
CA GLN A 476 -16.26 14.97 -3.09
C GLN A 476 -15.32 14.24 -2.12
N VAL A 477 -14.14 13.82 -2.59
CA VAL A 477 -13.12 13.18 -1.73
C VAL A 477 -12.58 14.16 -0.68
N LEU A 478 -12.22 15.41 -1.06
CA LEU A 478 -11.76 16.40 -0.07
C LEU A 478 -12.86 16.76 0.94
N TYR A 479 -14.13 16.81 0.52
CA TYR A 479 -15.27 17.06 1.40
C TYR A 479 -15.45 15.91 2.41
N HIS A 480 -15.41 14.67 1.93
CA HIS A 480 -15.43 13.47 2.79
C HIS A 480 -14.27 13.46 3.78
N ALA A 481 -13.05 13.77 3.32
CA ALA A 481 -11.84 13.83 4.16
C ALA A 481 -11.93 14.90 5.25
N ASN A 482 -12.72 15.96 5.04
CA ASN A 482 -13.02 16.98 6.05
C ASN A 482 -14.24 16.63 6.95
N GLY A 483 -14.69 15.39 6.94
CA GLY A 483 -15.82 14.93 7.76
C GLY A 483 -17.18 15.41 7.25
N ASN A 484 -17.33 15.50 5.94
CA ASN A 484 -18.54 15.97 5.25
C ASN A 484 -18.92 17.41 5.61
N SER A 485 -17.93 18.27 5.79
CA SER A 485 -18.10 19.69 6.07
C SER A 485 -17.15 20.53 5.22
N VAL A 486 -17.52 21.78 4.97
CA VAL A 486 -16.63 22.79 4.38
C VAL A 486 -15.92 23.64 5.44
N ASP A 487 -16.27 23.48 6.72
CA ASP A 487 -15.75 24.32 7.79
C ASP A 487 -14.24 24.14 7.97
N GLY A 488 -13.53 25.24 8.07
CA GLY A 488 -12.08 25.28 8.23
C GLY A 488 -11.28 25.07 6.94
N LEU A 489 -11.90 24.58 5.85
CA LEU A 489 -11.19 24.40 4.58
C LEU A 489 -10.59 25.73 4.09
N PRO A 490 -9.42 25.69 3.44
CA PRO A 490 -8.62 24.50 3.10
C PRO A 490 -7.55 24.11 4.13
N TYR A 491 -7.51 24.70 5.33
CA TYR A 491 -6.43 24.54 6.33
C TYR A 491 -5.03 24.85 5.78
N ASP A 492 -4.95 25.72 4.79
CA ASP A 492 -3.73 26.11 4.08
C ASP A 492 -3.32 27.51 4.53
N LEU A 493 -2.18 27.62 5.22
CA LEU A 493 -1.67 28.91 5.69
C LEU A 493 -1.49 29.93 4.55
N PHE A 494 -1.26 29.42 3.33
CA PHE A 494 -0.98 30.23 2.15
C PHE A 494 -2.19 30.43 1.23
N ALA A 495 -3.40 30.01 1.65
CA ALA A 495 -4.62 30.18 0.85
C ALA A 495 -4.95 31.66 0.59
N GLU A 496 -5.36 31.97 -0.64
CA GLU A 496 -5.74 33.35 -1.04
C GLU A 496 -7.08 33.80 -0.47
N ASP A 497 -8.11 32.96 -0.63
CA ASP A 497 -9.48 33.21 -0.16
C ASP A 497 -10.12 31.91 0.35
N PRO A 498 -9.95 31.58 1.65
CA PRO A 498 -10.59 30.44 2.26
C PRO A 498 -12.12 30.40 2.13
N GLU A 499 -12.79 31.55 2.15
CA GLU A 499 -14.25 31.62 2.02
C GLU A 499 -14.68 31.28 0.58
N ALA A 500 -13.96 31.75 -0.44
CA ALA A 500 -14.22 31.40 -1.84
C ALA A 500 -13.98 29.90 -2.08
N PHE A 501 -12.96 29.35 -1.46
CA PHE A 501 -12.70 27.90 -1.48
C PHE A 501 -13.91 27.11 -0.94
N GLN A 502 -14.42 27.47 0.24
CA GLN A 502 -15.56 26.81 0.85
C GLN A 502 -16.84 26.97 0.03
N ARG A 503 -17.08 28.17 -0.57
CA ARG A 503 -18.21 28.39 -1.49
C ARG A 503 -18.12 27.49 -2.72
N SER A 504 -16.94 27.35 -3.32
CA SER A 504 -16.68 26.49 -4.47
C SER A 504 -17.01 25.04 -4.16
N VAL A 505 -16.43 24.47 -3.08
CA VAL A 505 -16.69 23.08 -2.67
C VAL A 505 -18.18 22.87 -2.39
N ARG A 506 -18.83 23.76 -1.66
CA ARG A 506 -20.28 23.67 -1.37
C ARG A 506 -21.11 23.64 -2.64
N GLY A 507 -20.74 24.43 -3.65
CA GLY A 507 -21.41 24.45 -4.96
C GLY A 507 -21.33 23.11 -5.67
N VAL A 508 -20.15 22.47 -5.68
CA VAL A 508 -19.95 21.16 -6.28
C VAL A 508 -20.78 20.09 -5.56
N ILE A 509 -20.73 20.06 -4.22
CA ILE A 509 -21.48 19.07 -3.43
C ILE A 509 -23.00 19.25 -3.62
N ALA A 510 -23.49 20.48 -3.73
CA ALA A 510 -24.90 20.74 -3.99
C ALA A 510 -25.35 20.26 -5.38
N ALA A 511 -24.47 20.32 -6.38
CA ALA A 511 -24.78 19.90 -7.76
C ALA A 511 -24.62 18.41 -8.00
N GLU A 512 -23.54 17.79 -7.46
CA GLU A 512 -23.11 16.44 -7.80
C GLU A 512 -23.30 15.40 -6.66
N GLY A 513 -23.70 15.87 -5.46
CA GLY A 513 -23.80 15.02 -4.28
C GLY A 513 -22.46 14.81 -3.56
N THR A 514 -22.48 14.01 -2.49
CA THR A 514 -21.34 13.82 -1.58
C THR A 514 -20.46 12.62 -1.93
N ILE A 515 -20.93 11.69 -2.76
CA ILE A 515 -20.27 10.41 -3.05
C ILE A 515 -19.85 10.39 -4.52
N PRO A 516 -18.56 10.08 -4.81
CA PRO A 516 -18.12 9.87 -6.18
C PRO A 516 -18.90 8.75 -6.88
N LYS A 517 -19.34 9.00 -8.10
CA LYS A 517 -19.95 7.98 -8.95
C LYS A 517 -18.85 7.07 -9.49
N VAL A 518 -18.69 5.89 -8.90
CA VAL A 518 -17.73 4.89 -9.32
C VAL A 518 -18.47 3.61 -9.70
N GLY A 519 -18.40 3.24 -10.98
CA GLY A 519 -18.95 1.98 -11.49
C GLY A 519 -18.06 0.78 -11.22
N ASN A 520 -18.32 -0.30 -11.93
CA ASN A 520 -17.41 -1.43 -12.02
C ASN A 520 -16.14 -1.02 -12.74
N VAL A 521 -14.99 -1.53 -12.31
CA VAL A 521 -13.70 -1.18 -12.90
C VAL A 521 -12.87 -2.43 -13.19
N ASN A 522 -12.15 -2.38 -14.31
CA ASN A 522 -11.12 -3.34 -14.64
C ASN A 522 -9.84 -2.56 -14.98
N LYS A 523 -8.90 -2.56 -14.06
CA LYS A 523 -7.56 -1.99 -14.26
C LYS A 523 -6.71 -3.05 -14.95
N GLU A 524 -6.80 -3.09 -16.28
CA GLU A 524 -6.26 -4.20 -17.08
C GLU A 524 -4.74 -4.30 -17.04
N GLN A 525 -4.04 -3.18 -16.94
CA GLN A 525 -2.58 -3.15 -16.84
C GLN A 525 -2.10 -3.37 -15.41
N TRP A 526 -2.92 -3.00 -14.42
CA TRP A 526 -2.65 -3.24 -13.00
C TRP A 526 -3.21 -4.59 -12.51
N HIS A 527 -3.99 -5.29 -13.36
CA HIS A 527 -4.55 -6.63 -13.18
C HIS A 527 -5.51 -6.75 -11.99
N LEU A 528 -6.35 -5.75 -11.78
CA LEU A 528 -7.37 -5.74 -10.72
C LEU A 528 -8.75 -5.39 -11.31
N ALA A 529 -9.70 -6.30 -11.15
CA ALA A 529 -11.10 -6.07 -11.46
C ALA A 529 -11.94 -5.96 -10.19
N ILE A 530 -12.90 -5.03 -10.17
CA ILE A 530 -13.83 -4.84 -9.06
C ILE A 530 -15.25 -4.73 -9.62
N LEU A 531 -16.12 -5.66 -9.24
CA LEU A 531 -17.54 -5.69 -9.54
C LEU A 531 -18.31 -5.22 -8.32
N ARG A 532 -19.13 -4.18 -8.48
CA ARG A 532 -19.88 -3.53 -7.39
C ARG A 532 -21.37 -3.61 -7.61
N SER A 533 -22.11 -3.76 -6.53
CA SER A 533 -23.56 -3.55 -6.51
C SER A 533 -24.04 -3.20 -5.10
N GLY A 534 -25.33 -2.84 -5.02
CA GLY A 534 -25.94 -2.42 -3.76
C GLY A 534 -25.45 -1.05 -3.29
N GLU A 535 -26.09 -0.56 -2.25
CA GLU A 535 -25.82 0.74 -1.64
C GLU A 535 -25.82 0.61 -0.12
N ASP A 536 -25.22 1.58 0.57
CA ASP A 536 -25.19 1.71 2.05
C ASP A 536 -24.76 0.44 2.79
N ALA A 537 -25.65 -0.16 3.55
CA ALA A 537 -25.39 -1.38 4.33
C ALA A 537 -25.38 -2.64 3.46
N ASP A 538 -26.05 -2.60 2.32
CA ASP A 538 -26.15 -3.69 1.37
C ASP A 538 -25.12 -3.59 0.22
N ALA A 539 -24.21 -2.61 0.29
CA ALA A 539 -23.11 -2.44 -0.64
C ALA A 539 -22.16 -3.65 -0.65
N ARG A 540 -21.76 -4.07 -1.84
CA ARG A 540 -20.89 -5.24 -2.07
C ARG A 540 -19.94 -5.03 -3.22
N ALA A 541 -18.69 -5.50 -3.05
CA ALA A 541 -17.66 -5.47 -4.05
C ALA A 541 -16.96 -6.83 -4.11
N LEU A 542 -17.09 -7.50 -5.23
CA LEU A 542 -16.30 -8.68 -5.57
C LEU A 542 -15.08 -8.21 -6.37
N TRP A 543 -13.88 -8.63 -5.97
CA TRP A 543 -12.68 -8.27 -6.71
C TRP A 543 -11.85 -9.50 -7.07
N LEU A 544 -11.18 -9.41 -8.21
CA LEU A 544 -10.26 -10.42 -8.72
C LEU A 544 -8.93 -9.76 -9.07
N GLU A 545 -7.86 -10.18 -8.40
CA GLU A 545 -6.50 -9.90 -8.81
C GLU A 545 -6.00 -11.06 -9.67
N TYR A 546 -5.50 -10.75 -10.88
CA TYR A 546 -5.18 -11.80 -11.85
C TYR A 546 -3.73 -11.77 -12.34
N ASP A 547 -2.82 -11.33 -11.47
CA ASP A 547 -1.36 -11.46 -11.63
C ASP A 547 -0.69 -11.86 -10.31
N ALA A 548 0.62 -12.17 -10.38
CA ALA A 548 1.50 -12.41 -9.24
C ALA A 548 2.80 -11.60 -9.42
N PHE A 549 2.69 -10.40 -9.95
CA PHE A 549 3.77 -9.60 -10.52
C PHE A 549 3.81 -8.21 -9.88
N GLY A 550 4.98 -7.54 -9.96
CA GLY A 550 5.17 -6.19 -9.45
C GLY A 550 5.92 -6.13 -8.11
N GLY A 551 6.54 -4.96 -7.84
CA GLY A 551 7.14 -4.68 -6.53
C GLY A 551 6.10 -4.75 -5.41
N HIS A 552 6.44 -5.30 -4.25
CA HIS A 552 5.53 -5.50 -3.12
C HIS A 552 4.29 -6.36 -3.43
N GLY A 553 4.34 -7.14 -4.52
CA GLY A 553 3.32 -8.14 -4.86
C GLY A 553 3.48 -9.45 -4.07
N HIS A 554 2.43 -10.25 -4.09
CA HIS A 554 2.40 -11.61 -3.57
C HIS A 554 2.31 -12.61 -4.71
N ALA A 555 2.57 -13.90 -4.43
CA ALA A 555 2.38 -14.97 -5.41
C ALA A 555 0.90 -15.40 -5.46
N ASN A 556 -0.02 -14.48 -5.72
CA ASN A 556 -1.46 -14.61 -5.49
C ASN A 556 -2.32 -14.51 -6.77
N GLY A 557 -1.77 -14.91 -7.91
CA GLY A 557 -2.51 -14.88 -9.17
C GLY A 557 -3.90 -15.52 -9.10
N MET A 558 -4.89 -14.86 -9.66
CA MET A 558 -6.31 -15.24 -9.60
C MET A 558 -6.90 -15.25 -8.17
N ASN A 559 -6.40 -14.39 -7.28
CA ASN A 559 -6.96 -14.24 -5.93
C ASN A 559 -8.31 -13.53 -5.97
N LEU A 560 -9.32 -14.11 -5.29
CA LEU A 560 -10.69 -13.60 -5.21
C LEU A 560 -10.97 -13.08 -3.80
N GLY A 561 -11.50 -11.85 -3.72
CA GLY A 561 -11.91 -11.26 -2.46
C GLY A 561 -13.32 -10.66 -2.54
N LEU A 562 -13.92 -10.44 -1.38
CA LEU A 562 -15.30 -9.97 -1.26
C LEU A 562 -15.46 -9.04 -0.07
N PHE A 563 -15.88 -7.81 -0.31
CA PHE A 563 -16.46 -6.92 0.70
C PHE A 563 -17.98 -6.96 0.59
N ALA A 564 -18.67 -7.33 1.66
CA ALA A 564 -20.12 -7.33 1.72
C ALA A 564 -20.62 -7.33 3.17
N LYS A 565 -21.90 -6.98 3.39
CA LYS A 565 -22.53 -6.94 4.73
C LYS A 565 -21.71 -6.08 5.72
N GLY A 566 -21.04 -5.05 5.20
CA GLY A 566 -20.19 -4.16 5.97
C GLY A 566 -18.86 -4.74 6.44
N LEU A 567 -18.43 -5.90 5.95
CA LEU A 567 -17.19 -6.59 6.32
C LEU A 567 -16.40 -7.02 5.08
N ASP A 568 -15.09 -7.17 5.25
CA ASP A 568 -14.24 -7.88 4.30
C ASP A 568 -14.40 -9.40 4.53
N LEU A 569 -15.28 -10.04 3.79
CA LEU A 569 -15.69 -11.43 4.01
C LEU A 569 -14.74 -12.45 3.41
N MET A 570 -13.95 -12.05 2.41
CA MET A 570 -12.90 -12.87 1.81
C MET A 570 -11.60 -12.07 1.76
N PRO A 571 -11.02 -11.77 2.94
CA PRO A 571 -9.88 -10.88 3.04
C PRO A 571 -8.62 -11.48 2.46
N ASP A 572 -7.82 -10.68 1.78
CA ASP A 572 -6.39 -10.93 1.63
C ASP A 572 -5.69 -10.71 2.99
N PHE A 573 -4.54 -11.35 3.20
CA PHE A 573 -3.80 -11.22 4.47
C PHE A 573 -3.16 -9.84 4.61
N GLY A 574 -2.87 -9.16 3.49
CA GLY A 574 -2.34 -7.82 3.45
C GLY A 574 -0.84 -7.75 3.72
N TYR A 575 -0.39 -6.71 4.42
CA TYR A 575 1.02 -6.43 4.64
C TYR A 575 1.74 -7.53 5.43
N LYS A 576 2.87 -7.99 4.91
CA LYS A 576 3.70 -9.04 5.54
C LYS A 576 4.08 -8.67 6.98
N PRO A 577 3.86 -9.56 7.96
CA PRO A 577 4.08 -9.27 9.38
C PRO A 577 5.57 -9.37 9.74
N VAL A 578 6.38 -8.47 9.21
CA VAL A 578 7.84 -8.44 9.37
C VAL A 578 8.30 -8.26 10.83
N ASN A 579 7.43 -7.73 11.70
CA ASN A 579 7.67 -7.61 13.13
C ASN A 579 7.83 -8.98 13.86
N PHE A 580 7.42 -10.08 13.21
CA PHE A 580 7.61 -11.45 13.72
C PHE A 580 8.96 -12.09 13.31
N GLY A 581 9.98 -11.29 13.02
CA GLY A 581 11.33 -11.79 12.77
C GLY A 581 11.94 -11.35 11.44
N GLY A 582 11.42 -10.29 10.83
CA GLY A 582 11.91 -9.72 9.56
C GLY A 582 11.29 -10.35 8.32
N TRP A 583 11.69 -9.88 7.16
CA TRP A 583 11.15 -10.29 5.85
C TRP A 583 11.34 -11.78 5.51
N GLY A 584 12.42 -12.39 6.01
CA GLY A 584 12.73 -13.82 5.81
C GLY A 584 12.11 -14.75 6.85
N ALA A 585 11.38 -14.25 7.83
CA ALA A 585 10.74 -15.09 8.83
C ALA A 585 9.60 -15.92 8.23
N PRO A 586 9.39 -17.19 8.68
CA PRO A 586 8.35 -18.06 8.12
C PRO A 586 6.96 -17.45 8.05
N ARG A 587 6.58 -16.65 9.04
CA ARG A 587 5.28 -15.95 9.09
C ARG A 587 5.16 -14.80 8.08
N ALA A 588 6.25 -14.09 7.82
CA ALA A 588 6.28 -13.04 6.80
C ALA A 588 6.29 -13.65 5.39
N VAL A 589 7.07 -14.71 5.18
CA VAL A 589 7.10 -15.46 3.91
C VAL A 589 5.73 -16.03 3.58
N TRP A 590 5.03 -16.60 4.59
CA TRP A 590 3.69 -17.17 4.45
C TRP A 590 2.70 -16.23 3.76
N TYR A 591 2.68 -14.96 4.11
CA TYR A 591 1.77 -13.97 3.52
C TYR A 591 1.95 -13.78 2.01
N GLY A 592 3.15 -14.00 1.51
CA GLY A 592 3.44 -13.92 0.08
C GLY A 592 3.18 -15.20 -0.71
N MET A 593 2.86 -16.33 -0.07
CA MET A 593 2.68 -17.63 -0.72
C MET A 593 1.32 -17.74 -1.38
N SER A 594 1.21 -18.43 -2.50
CA SER A 594 -0.06 -18.67 -3.20
C SER A 594 -1.09 -19.37 -2.30
N ALA A 595 -0.67 -20.31 -1.46
CA ALA A 595 -1.55 -21.04 -0.55
C ALA A 595 -2.17 -20.18 0.57
N ALA A 596 -1.66 -18.96 0.78
CA ALA A 596 -2.22 -17.98 1.72
C ALA A 596 -3.42 -17.21 1.13
N HIS A 597 -3.79 -17.45 -0.13
CA HIS A 597 -4.78 -16.67 -0.87
C HIS A 597 -5.92 -17.55 -1.39
N ASN A 598 -7.03 -16.92 -1.77
CA ASN A 598 -8.21 -17.60 -2.32
C ASN A 598 -8.00 -17.94 -3.80
N THR A 599 -7.07 -18.86 -4.09
CA THR A 599 -6.64 -19.27 -5.42
C THR A 599 -6.32 -20.78 -5.49
N VAL A 600 -5.76 -21.25 -6.59
CA VAL A 600 -5.33 -22.66 -6.80
C VAL A 600 -3.82 -22.74 -6.88
N VAL A 601 -3.22 -23.64 -6.10
CA VAL A 601 -1.80 -23.99 -6.14
C VAL A 601 -1.62 -25.25 -6.95
N VAL A 602 -0.60 -25.28 -7.82
CA VAL A 602 -0.27 -26.44 -8.66
C VAL A 602 1.04 -27.05 -8.19
N ASP A 603 1.05 -28.38 -7.93
CA ASP A 603 2.21 -29.15 -7.48
C ASP A 603 2.95 -28.55 -6.25
N GLY A 604 2.21 -27.84 -5.37
CA GLY A 604 2.76 -27.21 -4.19
C GLY A 604 3.68 -26.01 -4.45
N GLN A 605 3.68 -25.46 -5.66
CA GLN A 605 4.53 -24.34 -6.05
C GLN A 605 3.78 -23.01 -6.01
N ASP A 606 4.47 -21.96 -5.58
CA ASP A 606 3.95 -20.59 -5.69
C ASP A 606 3.83 -20.16 -7.16
N HIS A 607 2.88 -19.27 -7.43
CA HIS A 607 2.72 -18.68 -8.75
C HIS A 607 3.96 -17.92 -9.18
N LYS A 608 4.27 -18.01 -10.47
CA LYS A 608 5.36 -17.25 -11.08
C LYS A 608 5.01 -15.78 -11.16
N SER A 609 6.04 -14.94 -11.19
CA SER A 609 5.89 -13.48 -11.37
C SER A 609 5.45 -13.16 -12.81
N GLU A 610 4.20 -13.45 -13.09
CA GLU A 610 3.55 -13.33 -14.40
C GLU A 610 2.14 -12.74 -14.22
N ALA A 611 1.47 -12.42 -15.32
CA ALA A 611 0.14 -11.81 -15.31
C ALA A 611 -0.85 -12.59 -16.17
N GLY A 612 -2.10 -12.55 -15.75
CA GLY A 612 -3.24 -12.96 -16.57
C GLY A 612 -3.76 -11.80 -17.44
N ARG A 613 -4.80 -12.11 -18.19
CA ARG A 613 -5.56 -11.15 -19.01
C ARG A 613 -7.05 -11.38 -18.86
N THR A 614 -7.81 -10.32 -18.94
CA THR A 614 -9.27 -10.41 -19.02
C THR A 614 -9.70 -11.02 -20.36
N THR A 615 -10.56 -12.02 -20.30
CA THR A 615 -11.11 -12.68 -21.49
C THR A 615 -12.62 -12.51 -21.62
N LEU A 616 -13.32 -12.05 -20.56
CA LEU A 616 -14.72 -11.69 -20.57
C LEU A 616 -14.96 -10.63 -19.50
N TRP A 617 -15.77 -9.64 -19.82
CA TRP A 617 -16.27 -8.60 -18.91
C TRP A 617 -17.76 -8.40 -19.16
N ALA A 618 -18.55 -8.44 -18.09
CA ALA A 618 -19.97 -8.17 -18.12
C ALA A 618 -20.34 -7.22 -16.98
N ASP A 619 -20.94 -6.11 -17.33
CA ASP A 619 -21.37 -5.07 -16.39
C ASP A 619 -22.86 -4.82 -16.53
N GLY A 620 -23.66 -5.64 -15.86
CA GLY A 620 -25.12 -5.62 -15.91
C GLY A 620 -25.77 -5.06 -14.66
N GLU A 621 -27.10 -5.01 -14.69
CA GLU A 621 -27.91 -4.52 -13.59
C GLU A 621 -27.96 -5.54 -12.43
N GLN A 622 -28.22 -6.82 -12.72
CA GLN A 622 -28.24 -7.90 -11.74
C GLN A 622 -27.19 -8.97 -12.01
N PHE A 623 -26.53 -8.92 -13.15
CA PHE A 623 -25.50 -9.87 -13.55
C PHE A 623 -24.20 -9.15 -13.91
N ARG A 624 -23.16 -9.40 -13.14
CA ARG A 624 -21.82 -8.87 -13.39
C ARG A 624 -20.83 -10.00 -13.38
N ALA A 625 -19.89 -10.03 -14.32
CA ALA A 625 -18.93 -11.11 -14.38
C ALA A 625 -17.58 -10.68 -14.95
N ILE A 626 -16.55 -11.39 -14.51
CA ILE A 626 -15.21 -11.35 -15.09
C ILE A 626 -14.73 -12.78 -15.34
N ARG A 627 -14.03 -12.98 -16.47
CA ARG A 627 -13.21 -14.15 -16.71
C ARG A 627 -11.79 -13.68 -17.03
N ALA A 628 -10.83 -14.19 -16.29
CA ALA A 628 -9.41 -13.94 -16.52
C ALA A 628 -8.67 -15.26 -16.78
N SER A 629 -7.64 -15.23 -17.64
CA SER A 629 -6.81 -16.37 -18.00
C SER A 629 -5.33 -16.00 -17.88
N GLY A 630 -4.53 -16.85 -17.19
CA GLY A 630 -3.13 -16.57 -16.86
C GLY A 630 -2.29 -17.85 -16.78
N LEU A 631 -2.21 -18.60 -17.89
CA LEU A 631 -1.52 -19.91 -17.93
C LEU A 631 -0.02 -19.83 -17.51
N ASP A 632 0.63 -18.69 -17.73
CA ASP A 632 2.04 -18.49 -17.42
C ASP A 632 2.30 -18.39 -15.92
N LEU A 633 1.28 -18.02 -15.12
CA LEU A 633 1.34 -18.03 -13.65
C LEU A 633 1.75 -19.38 -13.07
N ILE A 634 1.30 -20.46 -13.70
CA ILE A 634 1.62 -21.83 -13.27
C ILE A 634 2.53 -22.57 -14.27
N GLY A 635 2.80 -21.98 -15.45
CA GLY A 635 3.48 -22.66 -16.54
C GLY A 635 2.71 -23.86 -17.07
N GLY A 636 1.39 -23.84 -16.92
CA GLY A 636 0.48 -24.93 -17.30
C GLY A 636 -0.12 -24.75 -18.70
N LYS A 637 -1.23 -25.46 -18.94
CA LYS A 637 -2.00 -25.38 -20.18
C LYS A 637 -3.26 -24.55 -20.05
N GLN A 638 -3.82 -24.46 -18.84
CA GLN A 638 -5.00 -23.65 -18.51
C GLN A 638 -4.90 -23.15 -17.07
N PHE A 639 -5.18 -21.90 -16.86
CA PHE A 639 -5.34 -21.29 -15.55
C PHE A 639 -6.32 -20.14 -15.69
N GLU A 640 -7.62 -20.47 -15.65
CA GLU A 640 -8.72 -19.58 -15.99
C GLU A 640 -9.73 -19.51 -14.85
N ARG A 641 -10.06 -18.34 -14.39
CA ARG A 641 -11.12 -18.12 -13.39
C ARG A 641 -12.24 -17.27 -13.98
N THR A 642 -13.48 -17.76 -13.84
CA THR A 642 -14.70 -17.03 -14.14
C THR A 642 -15.43 -16.79 -12.83
N SER A 643 -15.63 -15.53 -12.45
CA SER A 643 -16.39 -15.16 -11.26
C SER A 643 -17.55 -14.23 -11.66
N ALA A 644 -18.75 -14.57 -11.24
CA ALA A 644 -19.94 -13.78 -11.52
C ALA A 644 -20.66 -13.40 -10.22
N LEU A 645 -20.99 -12.12 -10.09
CA LEU A 645 -21.80 -11.54 -9.01
C LEU A 645 -23.25 -11.45 -9.49
N ILE A 646 -24.14 -12.19 -8.84
CA ILE A 646 -25.54 -12.30 -9.22
C ILE A 646 -26.43 -11.71 -8.12
N ASP A 647 -27.06 -10.60 -8.41
CA ASP A 647 -28.00 -9.95 -7.50
C ASP A 647 -29.36 -10.66 -7.54
N VAL A 648 -29.87 -11.06 -6.39
CA VAL A 648 -31.20 -11.65 -6.20
C VAL A 648 -32.19 -10.56 -5.79
N SER A 649 -31.78 -9.73 -4.86
CA SER A 649 -32.52 -8.55 -4.39
C SER A 649 -31.54 -7.43 -4.08
N HIS A 650 -32.00 -6.29 -3.58
CA HIS A 650 -31.08 -5.26 -3.12
C HIS A 650 -30.18 -5.75 -1.96
N ARG A 651 -30.63 -6.74 -1.19
CA ARG A 651 -29.89 -7.29 -0.02
C ARG A 651 -29.19 -8.61 -0.30
N ASP A 652 -29.80 -9.47 -1.10
CA ASP A 652 -29.39 -10.85 -1.29
C ASP A 652 -28.70 -11.01 -2.64
N PHE A 653 -27.61 -11.73 -2.65
CA PHE A 653 -26.82 -12.03 -3.83
C PHE A 653 -25.98 -13.29 -3.58
N TYR A 654 -25.45 -13.83 -4.65
CA TYR A 654 -24.47 -14.91 -4.58
C TYR A 654 -23.42 -14.76 -5.69
N ILE A 655 -22.35 -15.52 -5.57
CA ILE A 655 -21.24 -15.52 -6.52
C ILE A 655 -21.13 -16.94 -7.09
N LEU A 656 -21.08 -17.04 -8.42
CA LEU A 656 -20.59 -18.23 -9.11
C LEU A 656 -19.10 -18.10 -9.29
N ASP A 657 -18.32 -19.12 -8.88
CA ASP A 657 -16.87 -19.21 -9.07
C ASP A 657 -16.51 -20.51 -9.79
N VAL A 658 -16.01 -20.38 -11.00
CA VAL A 658 -15.54 -21.50 -11.84
C VAL A 658 -14.07 -21.30 -12.13
N PHE A 659 -13.21 -22.21 -11.65
CA PHE A 659 -11.77 -22.15 -11.84
C PHE A 659 -11.25 -23.39 -12.56
N ARG A 660 -10.77 -23.22 -13.78
CA ARG A 660 -10.22 -24.28 -14.64
C ARG A 660 -8.72 -24.28 -14.59
N VAL A 661 -8.13 -25.43 -14.31
CA VAL A 661 -6.69 -25.61 -14.18
C VAL A 661 -6.24 -26.83 -14.99
N GLY A 662 -5.24 -26.65 -15.82
CA GLY A 662 -4.67 -27.71 -16.65
C GLY A 662 -3.14 -27.70 -16.58
N GLY A 663 -2.55 -28.80 -16.14
CA GLY A 663 -1.10 -28.95 -15.96
C GLY A 663 -0.77 -29.72 -14.68
N GLY A 664 0.48 -30.00 -14.39
CA GLY A 664 0.88 -30.67 -13.17
C GLY A 664 0.17 -31.99 -12.86
N THR A 665 0.20 -32.39 -11.59
CA THR A 665 -0.41 -33.62 -11.06
C THR A 665 -1.22 -33.40 -9.77
N ASP A 666 -1.08 -32.23 -9.15
CA ASP A 666 -1.71 -31.88 -7.87
C ASP A 666 -2.25 -30.45 -7.93
N HIS A 667 -3.54 -30.30 -7.77
CA HIS A 667 -4.21 -29.00 -7.77
C HIS A 667 -4.93 -28.80 -6.43
N ALA A 668 -4.52 -27.80 -5.64
CA ALA A 668 -5.11 -27.47 -4.36
C ALA A 668 -5.72 -26.07 -4.41
N LYS A 669 -7.04 -25.96 -4.36
CA LYS A 669 -7.79 -24.70 -4.24
C LYS A 669 -7.94 -24.37 -2.76
N PHE A 670 -7.47 -23.20 -2.37
CA PHE A 670 -7.65 -22.67 -1.01
C PHE A 670 -8.79 -21.64 -0.97
N MET A 671 -9.49 -21.64 0.13
CA MET A 671 -10.55 -20.69 0.44
C MET A 671 -10.57 -20.40 1.94
N HIS A 672 -10.46 -19.15 2.32
CA HIS A 672 -10.65 -18.69 3.70
C HIS A 672 -11.60 -17.48 3.72
N SER A 673 -12.11 -17.21 4.91
CA SER A 673 -12.97 -16.07 5.20
C SER A 673 -12.40 -15.27 6.36
N HIS A 674 -13.22 -14.44 6.97
CA HIS A 674 -12.97 -13.61 8.13
C HIS A 674 -12.71 -14.45 9.40
N PHE A 675 -12.43 -13.81 10.54
CA PHE A 675 -12.46 -14.47 11.84
C PHE A 675 -13.81 -15.14 12.07
N GLY A 676 -13.84 -16.24 12.80
CA GLY A 676 -15.08 -16.93 13.13
C GLY A 676 -14.89 -18.43 13.30
N THR A 677 -15.99 -19.14 13.24
CA THR A 677 -16.08 -20.60 13.29
C THR A 677 -16.74 -21.13 12.03
N ILE A 678 -16.60 -22.44 11.78
CA ILE A 678 -17.23 -23.08 10.63
C ILE A 678 -18.17 -24.19 11.07
N ALA A 679 -19.23 -24.37 10.29
CA ALA A 679 -20.06 -25.57 10.29
C ALA A 679 -19.99 -26.22 8.89
N THR A 680 -19.94 -27.54 8.85
CA THR A 680 -19.87 -28.30 7.60
C THR A 680 -21.14 -29.11 7.36
N GLN A 681 -21.54 -29.22 6.12
CA GLN A 681 -22.64 -30.10 5.71
C GLN A 681 -22.20 -30.94 4.51
N GLY A 682 -22.51 -32.23 4.54
CA GLY A 682 -22.20 -33.17 3.46
C GLY A 682 -20.75 -33.63 3.42
N LEU A 683 -19.96 -33.40 4.51
CA LEU A 683 -18.60 -33.88 4.70
C LEU A 683 -18.51 -34.89 5.83
N THR A 684 -17.67 -35.92 5.63
CA THR A 684 -17.28 -36.88 6.68
C THR A 684 -15.79 -36.69 6.97
N LEU A 685 -15.51 -35.74 7.86
CA LEU A 685 -14.16 -35.29 8.16
C LEU A 685 -13.44 -36.23 9.14
N THR A 686 -12.22 -36.63 8.81
CA THR A 686 -11.29 -37.40 9.66
C THR A 686 -9.93 -36.69 9.68
N PRO A 687 -9.09 -36.92 10.73
CA PRO A 687 -7.74 -36.34 10.75
C PRO A 687 -6.98 -36.68 9.45
N GLY A 688 -6.45 -35.61 8.81
CA GLY A 688 -5.69 -35.70 7.56
C GLY A 688 -4.24 -35.28 7.74
N GLU A 689 -3.45 -35.48 6.71
CA GLU A 689 -2.08 -34.96 6.67
C GLU A 689 -2.06 -33.45 6.40
N ASP A 690 -1.11 -32.77 7.02
CA ASP A 690 -0.86 -31.34 6.76
C ASP A 690 -0.45 -31.16 5.30
N TYR A 691 -0.88 -30.04 4.70
CA TYR A 691 -0.52 -29.71 3.31
C TYR A 691 1.00 -29.55 3.13
N GLY A 692 1.71 -29.10 4.18
CA GLY A 692 3.16 -28.95 4.15
C GLY A 692 3.63 -27.71 3.38
N HIS A 693 4.67 -27.85 2.57
CA HIS A 693 5.23 -26.81 1.71
C HIS A 693 5.62 -25.49 2.41
N GLY A 694 5.88 -25.51 3.74
CA GLY A 694 6.23 -24.33 4.53
C GLY A 694 5.06 -23.42 4.89
N THR A 695 3.83 -23.84 4.61
CA THR A 695 2.62 -23.09 4.94
C THR A 695 2.43 -22.97 6.47
N GLN A 696 1.75 -21.91 6.91
CA GLN A 696 1.38 -21.72 8.32
C GLN A 696 -0.06 -22.18 8.54
N MET A 697 -0.31 -23.45 8.21
CA MET A 697 -1.60 -24.15 8.41
C MET A 697 -1.42 -25.36 9.33
N ARG A 698 -2.49 -25.77 10.01
CA ARG A 698 -2.51 -26.90 10.94
C ARG A 698 -3.91 -27.52 11.08
N ASN A 699 -3.99 -28.60 11.83
CA ASN A 699 -5.25 -29.27 12.23
C ASN A 699 -6.13 -29.67 11.04
N PHE A 700 -5.52 -30.27 10.04
CA PHE A 700 -6.24 -30.74 8.86
C PHE A 700 -7.21 -31.87 9.19
N LEU A 701 -8.46 -31.69 8.76
CA LEU A 701 -9.48 -32.72 8.73
C LEU A 701 -9.91 -32.92 7.28
N CYS A 702 -9.93 -34.17 6.80
CA CYS A 702 -10.12 -34.50 5.39
C CYS A 702 -11.30 -35.45 5.18
N ASP A 703 -12.08 -35.19 4.13
CA ASP A 703 -12.97 -36.15 3.47
C ASP A 703 -12.36 -36.48 2.10
N ALA A 704 -11.98 -37.72 1.91
CA ALA A 704 -11.26 -38.16 0.71
C ALA A 704 -12.16 -38.25 -0.55
N SER A 705 -13.48 -38.25 -0.40
CA SER A 705 -14.39 -38.50 -1.52
C SER A 705 -15.79 -37.89 -1.28
N PRO A 706 -15.88 -36.59 -0.96
CA PRO A 706 -17.16 -35.95 -0.70
C PRO A 706 -18.02 -35.91 -1.98
N GLN A 707 -19.33 -36.01 -1.84
CA GLN A 707 -20.24 -35.82 -2.97
C GLN A 707 -20.39 -34.33 -3.27
N PRO A 708 -20.36 -33.90 -4.57
CA PRO A 708 -20.58 -32.51 -4.93
C PRO A 708 -21.88 -31.94 -4.33
N GLY A 709 -21.80 -30.72 -3.82
CA GLY A 709 -22.90 -30.06 -3.11
C GLY A 709 -22.71 -29.99 -1.59
N TRP A 710 -21.56 -30.43 -1.09
CA TRP A 710 -21.18 -30.16 0.30
C TRP A 710 -20.92 -28.68 0.54
N SER A 711 -21.02 -28.23 1.78
CA SER A 711 -20.80 -26.81 2.11
C SER A 711 -20.08 -26.60 3.42
N VAL A 712 -19.43 -25.46 3.49
CA VAL A 712 -18.87 -24.86 4.71
C VAL A 712 -19.53 -23.51 4.92
N ASP A 713 -20.02 -23.29 6.12
CA ASP A 713 -20.66 -22.05 6.54
C ASP A 713 -19.80 -21.40 7.63
N TRP A 714 -19.22 -20.25 7.34
CA TRP A 714 -18.51 -19.41 8.30
C TRP A 714 -19.53 -18.58 9.07
N GLN A 715 -19.58 -18.74 10.37
CA GLN A 715 -20.21 -17.78 11.28
C GLN A 715 -19.15 -16.72 11.62
N ILE A 716 -19.35 -15.52 11.12
CA ILE A 716 -18.34 -14.45 11.16
C ILE A 716 -18.27 -13.84 12.57
N GLU A 717 -17.05 -13.69 13.09
CA GLU A 717 -16.75 -12.95 14.32
C GLU A 717 -16.21 -11.55 13.95
N ASP A 718 -17.01 -10.51 14.18
CA ASP A 718 -16.59 -9.13 13.99
C ASP A 718 -15.69 -8.65 15.14
N ARG A 719 -14.42 -9.03 15.14
CA ARG A 719 -13.43 -8.65 16.17
C ARG A 719 -13.17 -7.15 16.23
N TYR A 720 -13.33 -6.47 15.11
CA TYR A 720 -13.08 -5.02 15.02
C TYR A 720 -14.31 -4.18 15.36
N LYS A 721 -15.46 -4.79 15.60
CA LYS A 721 -16.72 -4.12 15.96
C LYS A 721 -17.18 -3.12 14.91
N TYR A 722 -17.12 -3.50 13.66
CA TYR A 722 -17.59 -2.70 12.54
C TYR A 722 -19.10 -2.71 12.37
N LEU A 723 -19.77 -3.74 12.89
CA LEU A 723 -21.20 -3.93 12.77
C LEU A 723 -21.93 -3.55 14.07
N PRO A 724 -23.23 -3.25 13.99
CA PRO A 724 -24.06 -3.10 15.17
C PRO A 724 -24.06 -4.36 16.06
N PRO A 725 -24.14 -4.22 17.38
CA PRO A 725 -24.23 -5.37 18.28
C PRO A 725 -25.41 -6.29 17.94
N GLY A 726 -25.14 -7.61 17.91
CA GLY A 726 -26.15 -8.62 17.56
C GLY A 726 -26.33 -8.89 16.06
N SER A 727 -25.47 -8.34 15.21
CA SER A 727 -25.39 -8.73 13.81
C SER A 727 -24.89 -10.16 13.68
N GLU A 728 -25.58 -10.97 12.87
CA GLU A 728 -25.22 -12.35 12.55
C GLU A 728 -24.92 -12.44 11.06
N VAL A 729 -23.65 -12.42 10.70
CA VAL A 729 -23.19 -12.50 9.31
C VAL A 729 -22.56 -13.85 9.06
N HIS A 730 -22.90 -14.43 7.94
CA HIS A 730 -22.43 -15.72 7.46
C HIS A 730 -21.83 -15.60 6.05
N LEU A 731 -20.89 -16.49 5.76
CA LEU A 731 -20.41 -16.77 4.41
C LEU A 731 -20.52 -18.27 4.17
N ARG A 732 -21.39 -18.69 3.25
CA ARG A 732 -21.51 -20.09 2.84
C ARG A 732 -20.76 -20.33 1.53
N TYR A 733 -19.88 -21.29 1.54
CA TYR A 733 -19.21 -21.85 0.39
C TYR A 733 -19.81 -23.23 0.09
N THR A 734 -20.45 -23.39 -1.05
CA THR A 734 -20.96 -24.68 -1.52
C THR A 734 -20.14 -25.15 -2.69
N ASP A 735 -19.44 -26.27 -2.54
CA ASP A 735 -18.60 -26.86 -3.56
C ASP A 735 -19.35 -27.88 -4.43
N LEU A 736 -19.12 -27.78 -5.74
CA LEU A 736 -19.74 -28.62 -6.76
C LEU A 736 -18.68 -29.30 -7.64
N THR A 737 -17.44 -29.36 -7.16
CA THR A 737 -16.31 -29.94 -7.87
C THR A 737 -16.42 -31.47 -7.87
N ALA A 738 -16.32 -32.07 -9.04
CA ALA A 738 -16.37 -33.52 -9.18
C ALA A 738 -14.99 -34.16 -8.89
N GLY A 739 -14.99 -35.26 -8.15
CA GLY A 739 -13.81 -36.11 -7.92
C GLY A 739 -12.67 -35.40 -7.19
N ALA A 740 -13.00 -34.52 -6.24
CA ALA A 740 -12.04 -33.82 -5.40
C ALA A 740 -12.12 -34.33 -3.95
N GLN A 741 -11.03 -34.17 -3.22
CA GLN A 741 -10.97 -34.28 -1.76
C GLN A 741 -11.32 -32.92 -1.17
N ALA A 742 -11.91 -32.90 0.02
CA ALA A 742 -12.17 -31.69 0.77
C ALA A 742 -11.48 -31.76 2.13
N SER A 743 -10.83 -30.67 2.52
CA SER A 743 -10.24 -30.53 3.85
C SER A 743 -10.63 -29.22 4.49
N THR A 744 -10.78 -29.24 5.81
CA THR A 744 -10.78 -28.03 6.64
C THR A 744 -9.49 -27.97 7.43
N ALA A 745 -8.97 -26.76 7.66
CA ALA A 745 -7.75 -26.53 8.41
C ALA A 745 -7.83 -25.20 9.16
N GLU A 746 -6.84 -24.90 9.98
CA GLU A 746 -6.64 -23.59 10.58
C GLU A 746 -5.43 -22.91 9.95
N THR A 747 -5.57 -21.66 9.58
CA THR A 747 -4.53 -20.81 8.97
C THR A 747 -4.12 -19.70 9.91
N TRP A 748 -2.82 -19.48 10.05
CA TRP A 748 -2.28 -18.42 10.90
C TRP A 748 -2.40 -17.05 10.22
N VAL A 749 -2.86 -16.05 10.97
CA VAL A 749 -2.89 -14.64 10.58
C VAL A 749 -2.43 -13.72 11.70
N SER A 750 -1.82 -12.60 11.36
CA SER A 750 -1.53 -11.48 12.24
C SER A 750 -2.79 -10.65 12.45
N VAL A 751 -3.01 -10.13 13.65
CA VAL A 751 -4.17 -9.31 14.00
C VAL A 751 -3.72 -7.91 14.37
N GLY A 752 -4.28 -6.90 13.70
CA GLY A 752 -3.99 -5.50 13.93
C GLY A 752 -2.97 -4.92 12.95
N SER A 753 -2.46 -3.72 13.26
CA SER A 753 -1.51 -3.00 12.41
C SER A 753 -0.12 -3.66 12.38
N LEU A 754 0.76 -3.15 11.50
CA LEU A 754 2.15 -3.60 11.33
C LEU A 754 2.93 -3.77 12.65
N ASN A 755 2.66 -2.93 13.66
CA ASN A 755 3.33 -2.99 14.96
C ASN A 755 2.59 -3.84 16.01
N ALA A 756 1.44 -4.43 15.66
CA ALA A 756 0.70 -5.28 16.57
C ALA A 756 1.37 -6.66 16.72
N THR A 757 1.19 -7.26 17.89
CA THR A 757 1.68 -8.60 18.23
C THR A 757 0.54 -9.63 18.33
N GLY A 758 -0.67 -9.21 17.97
CA GLY A 758 -1.83 -10.07 17.96
C GLY A 758 -1.71 -11.13 16.87
N GLU A 759 -2.15 -12.34 17.17
CA GLU A 759 -2.21 -13.43 16.21
C GLU A 759 -3.51 -14.23 16.37
N ALA A 760 -3.96 -14.86 15.31
CA ALA A 760 -5.13 -15.71 15.29
C ALA A 760 -4.94 -16.89 14.35
N TRP A 761 -5.76 -17.91 14.55
CA TRP A 761 -5.93 -19.02 13.64
C TRP A 761 -7.36 -18.96 13.10
N ILE A 762 -7.51 -18.91 11.79
CA ILE A 762 -8.80 -18.80 11.11
C ILE A 762 -9.12 -20.09 10.36
N PRO A 763 -10.40 -20.46 10.22
CA PRO A 763 -10.80 -21.62 9.42
C PRO A 763 -10.47 -21.42 7.93
N THR A 764 -9.93 -22.46 7.32
CA THR A 764 -9.61 -22.53 5.88
C THR A 764 -10.17 -23.82 5.30
N VAL A 765 -10.57 -23.79 4.04
CA VAL A 765 -10.98 -24.93 3.23
C VAL A 765 -9.95 -25.16 2.15
N MET A 766 -9.60 -26.43 1.91
CA MET A 766 -8.82 -26.88 0.76
C MET A 766 -9.64 -27.90 -0.03
N VAL A 767 -9.80 -27.64 -1.34
CA VAL A 767 -10.38 -28.58 -2.31
C VAL A 767 -9.25 -29.08 -3.20
N ARG A 768 -8.95 -30.39 -3.18
CA ARG A 768 -7.75 -30.93 -3.80
C ARG A 768 -8.09 -32.02 -4.83
N ARG A 769 -7.45 -31.94 -5.99
CA ARG A 769 -7.46 -33.01 -6.98
C ARG A 769 -6.04 -33.46 -7.28
N GLN A 770 -5.83 -34.75 -7.31
CA GLN A 770 -4.54 -35.38 -7.60
C GLN A 770 -4.70 -36.45 -8.67
N SER A 771 -3.66 -36.69 -9.45
CA SER A 771 -3.58 -37.73 -10.45
C SER A 771 -2.15 -38.20 -10.62
N GLU A 772 -1.98 -39.50 -10.78
CA GLU A 772 -0.69 -40.09 -11.18
C GLU A 772 -0.33 -39.76 -12.65
N ASN A 773 -1.32 -39.36 -13.43
CA ASN A 773 -1.18 -39.04 -14.85
C ASN A 773 -1.19 -37.54 -15.10
N ALA A 774 -0.11 -37.00 -15.64
CA ALA A 774 -0.02 -35.61 -16.10
C ALA A 774 -0.38 -35.52 -17.60
N PRO A 775 -0.96 -34.37 -18.06
CA PRO A 775 -1.39 -33.22 -17.26
C PRO A 775 -2.75 -33.47 -16.59
N LEU A 776 -2.85 -33.16 -15.31
CA LEU A 776 -4.13 -33.13 -14.61
C LEU A 776 -5.00 -31.99 -15.16
N ALA A 777 -6.29 -32.23 -15.34
CA ALA A 777 -7.30 -31.22 -15.61
C ALA A 777 -8.28 -31.16 -14.44
N SER A 778 -8.49 -29.99 -13.89
CA SER A 778 -9.42 -29.75 -12.79
C SER A 778 -10.37 -28.60 -13.12
N THR A 779 -11.64 -28.76 -12.74
CA THR A 779 -12.65 -27.71 -12.80
C THR A 779 -13.26 -27.56 -11.43
N PHE A 780 -12.76 -26.58 -10.67
CA PHE A 780 -13.33 -26.22 -9.38
C PHE A 780 -14.56 -25.37 -9.59
N VAL A 781 -15.67 -25.73 -8.98
CA VAL A 781 -16.95 -25.07 -9.12
C VAL A 781 -17.53 -24.80 -7.76
N ALA A 782 -17.86 -23.54 -7.47
CA ALA A 782 -18.48 -23.18 -6.22
C ALA A 782 -19.54 -22.09 -6.38
N VAL A 783 -20.48 -22.08 -5.44
CA VAL A 783 -21.39 -20.96 -5.20
C VAL A 783 -21.09 -20.43 -3.80
N ILE A 784 -20.85 -19.11 -3.72
CA ILE A 784 -20.52 -18.42 -2.47
C ILE A 784 -21.67 -17.47 -2.15
N GLU A 785 -22.25 -17.61 -0.96
CA GLU A 785 -23.40 -16.81 -0.51
C GLU A 785 -23.09 -16.13 0.82
N PRO A 786 -22.92 -14.82 0.87
CA PRO A 786 -22.93 -14.05 2.12
C PRO A 786 -24.39 -13.75 2.51
N TYR A 787 -24.74 -13.99 3.76
CA TYR A 787 -26.09 -13.74 4.25
C TYR A 787 -26.11 -13.34 5.72
N GLU A 788 -27.25 -12.78 6.14
CA GLU A 788 -27.51 -12.46 7.54
C GLU A 788 -28.64 -13.39 8.04
N LYS A 789 -28.41 -14.05 9.19
CA LYS A 789 -29.37 -14.94 9.86
C LYS A 789 -29.86 -16.12 9.05
N GLN A 790 -30.38 -15.91 7.84
CA GLN A 790 -30.96 -16.96 7.00
C GLN A 790 -30.48 -16.85 5.56
N SER A 791 -30.08 -17.99 4.99
CA SER A 791 -29.71 -18.12 3.59
C SER A 791 -30.88 -17.86 2.66
N GLY A 792 -30.64 -17.13 1.58
CA GLY A 792 -31.56 -16.91 0.46
C GLY A 792 -31.61 -18.08 -0.53
N ILE A 793 -30.66 -19.02 -0.42
CA ILE A 793 -30.55 -20.17 -1.31
C ILE A 793 -31.14 -21.41 -0.64
N ARG A 794 -32.09 -22.04 -1.33
CA ARG A 794 -32.73 -23.28 -0.89
C ARG A 794 -31.96 -24.52 -1.30
N ARG A 795 -31.45 -24.54 -2.57
CA ARG A 795 -30.75 -25.69 -3.15
C ARG A 795 -29.87 -25.25 -4.30
N ILE A 796 -28.73 -25.93 -4.44
CA ILE A 796 -27.84 -25.79 -5.60
C ILE A 796 -27.63 -27.15 -6.23
N ARG A 797 -27.66 -27.23 -7.56
CA ARG A 797 -27.38 -28.46 -8.31
C ARG A 797 -26.47 -28.19 -9.50
N ARG A 798 -25.52 -29.05 -9.75
CA ARG A 798 -24.82 -29.11 -11.02
C ARG A 798 -25.63 -29.96 -11.99
N LEU A 799 -25.90 -29.43 -13.18
CA LEU A 799 -26.68 -30.07 -14.21
C LEU A 799 -25.79 -30.52 -15.38
N PRO A 800 -26.14 -31.59 -16.11
CA PRO A 800 -25.43 -31.98 -17.32
C PRO A 800 -25.68 -30.97 -18.44
N LEU A 801 -24.64 -30.76 -19.25
CA LEU A 801 -24.72 -30.06 -20.53
C LEU A 801 -24.59 -31.07 -21.66
N GLU A 802 -25.27 -30.84 -22.76
CA GLU A 802 -25.26 -31.66 -23.96
C GLU A 802 -25.02 -30.79 -25.21
N THR A 803 -24.47 -31.39 -26.24
CA THR A 803 -24.43 -30.83 -27.58
C THR A 803 -25.83 -30.84 -28.20
N ARG A 804 -25.99 -30.23 -29.35
CA ARG A 804 -27.28 -30.19 -30.04
C ARG A 804 -27.85 -31.60 -30.36
N ASP A 805 -26.97 -32.57 -30.59
CA ASP A 805 -27.32 -33.95 -30.89
C ASP A 805 -27.40 -34.86 -29.66
N GLY A 806 -27.32 -34.31 -28.47
CA GLY A 806 -27.48 -35.03 -27.21
C GLY A 806 -26.19 -35.68 -26.66
N THR A 807 -25.01 -35.37 -27.24
CA THR A 807 -23.75 -35.86 -26.70
C THR A 807 -23.41 -35.10 -25.41
N PRO A 808 -23.11 -35.76 -24.28
CA PRO A 808 -22.75 -35.06 -23.04
C PRO A 808 -21.45 -34.27 -23.19
N TYR A 809 -21.44 -33.05 -22.65
CA TYR A 809 -20.21 -32.29 -22.48
C TYR A 809 -19.40 -32.79 -21.27
N PRO A 810 -18.08 -32.83 -21.34
CA PRO A 810 -17.21 -33.22 -20.23
C PRO A 810 -17.20 -32.17 -19.11
N ASP A 811 -16.62 -32.57 -17.97
CA ASP A 811 -16.57 -31.84 -16.69
C ASP A 811 -16.21 -30.33 -16.78
N PRO A 812 -15.29 -29.85 -17.64
CA PRO A 812 -14.99 -28.42 -17.74
C PRO A 812 -16.18 -27.53 -18.14
N ASN A 813 -17.23 -28.10 -18.67
CA ASN A 813 -18.44 -27.36 -19.09
C ASN A 813 -19.47 -27.40 -17.97
N VAL A 814 -19.77 -26.23 -17.41
CA VAL A 814 -20.50 -26.08 -16.16
C VAL A 814 -21.93 -25.56 -16.41
N ALA A 815 -22.91 -26.22 -15.81
CA ALA A 815 -24.28 -25.73 -15.67
C ALA A 815 -24.72 -25.86 -14.22
N ILE A 816 -25.13 -24.75 -13.61
CA ILE A 816 -25.53 -24.69 -12.20
C ILE A 816 -26.95 -24.17 -12.10
N GLU A 817 -27.81 -24.90 -11.41
CA GLU A 817 -29.13 -24.46 -10.99
C GLU A 817 -29.07 -23.99 -9.53
N VAL A 818 -29.55 -22.78 -9.28
CA VAL A 818 -29.70 -22.20 -7.94
C VAL A 818 -31.17 -21.93 -7.67
N GLN A 819 -31.75 -22.67 -6.73
CA GLN A 819 -33.14 -22.48 -6.28
C GLN A 819 -33.15 -21.55 -5.06
N LEU A 820 -33.84 -20.45 -5.16
CA LEU A 820 -33.98 -19.45 -4.12
C LEU A 820 -35.15 -19.77 -3.17
N THR A 821 -35.06 -19.21 -1.97
CA THR A 821 -36.10 -19.42 -0.93
C THR A 821 -37.43 -18.74 -1.26
N ASP A 822 -37.41 -17.69 -2.10
CA ASP A 822 -38.61 -16.98 -2.58
C ASP A 822 -39.29 -17.68 -3.76
N GLY A 823 -38.78 -18.84 -4.19
CA GLY A 823 -39.32 -19.65 -5.26
C GLY A 823 -38.74 -19.34 -6.64
N ARG A 824 -37.93 -18.29 -6.82
CA ARG A 824 -37.23 -18.05 -8.08
C ARG A 824 -36.13 -19.13 -8.27
N CYS A 825 -35.72 -19.27 -9.52
CA CYS A 825 -34.68 -20.25 -9.85
C CYS A 825 -33.79 -19.69 -10.97
N ASP A 826 -32.47 -19.80 -10.75
CA ASP A 826 -31.46 -19.37 -11.72
C ASP A 826 -30.78 -20.58 -12.37
N LEU A 827 -30.51 -20.49 -13.65
CA LEU A 827 -29.61 -21.37 -14.37
C LEU A 827 -28.45 -20.59 -14.92
N LEU A 828 -27.24 -21.02 -14.57
CA LEU A 828 -25.96 -20.44 -15.01
C LEU A 828 -25.24 -21.46 -15.90
N ILE A 829 -24.79 -21.02 -17.07
CA ILE A 829 -24.03 -21.82 -18.03
C ILE A 829 -22.66 -21.18 -18.23
N ALA A 830 -21.61 -21.94 -18.03
CA ALA A 830 -20.20 -21.54 -18.22
C ALA A 830 -19.40 -22.66 -18.90
N PRO A 831 -19.40 -22.72 -20.24
CA PRO A 831 -18.62 -23.72 -20.99
C PRO A 831 -17.11 -23.41 -20.95
N ASP A 832 -16.30 -24.44 -21.17
CA ASP A 832 -14.87 -24.30 -21.43
C ASP A 832 -14.64 -23.86 -22.89
N VAL A 833 -14.39 -22.57 -23.08
CA VAL A 833 -14.24 -21.98 -24.41
C VAL A 833 -12.82 -22.04 -24.94
N GLU A 834 -11.83 -22.10 -24.07
CA GLU A 834 -10.42 -22.23 -24.47
C GLU A 834 -10.08 -23.65 -24.87
N ASN A 835 -10.67 -24.62 -24.19
CA ASN A 835 -10.50 -26.06 -24.43
C ASN A 835 -9.07 -26.49 -24.77
N PRO A 836 -8.05 -26.04 -24.02
CA PRO A 836 -6.65 -26.27 -24.36
C PRO A 836 -6.22 -27.74 -24.25
N LEU A 837 -7.02 -28.55 -23.53
CA LEU A 837 -6.78 -29.99 -23.33
C LEU A 837 -7.59 -30.88 -24.28
N GLY A 838 -8.38 -30.26 -25.18
CA GLY A 838 -9.20 -30.99 -26.16
C GLY A 838 -10.34 -31.80 -25.55
N LEU A 839 -10.71 -31.53 -24.28
CA LEU A 839 -11.75 -32.27 -23.56
C LEU A 839 -13.16 -31.91 -24.02
N THR A 840 -13.37 -30.69 -24.51
CA THR A 840 -14.66 -30.24 -25.06
C THR A 840 -14.73 -30.57 -26.55
N PRO A 841 -15.86 -31.04 -27.08
CA PRO A 841 -16.04 -31.28 -28.50
C PRO A 841 -15.70 -30.07 -29.36
N SER A 842 -14.96 -30.29 -30.46
CA SER A 842 -14.40 -29.22 -31.27
C SER A 842 -15.43 -28.19 -31.78
N LYS A 843 -14.92 -27.00 -32.09
CA LYS A 843 -15.70 -25.84 -32.60
C LYS A 843 -16.54 -26.08 -33.87
N ALA A 844 -16.27 -27.13 -34.63
CA ALA A 844 -17.13 -27.52 -35.74
C ALA A 844 -18.55 -27.87 -35.29
N GLY A 845 -18.73 -28.16 -33.98
CA GLY A 845 -19.98 -28.26 -33.28
C GLY A 845 -20.28 -27.12 -32.28
N ARG A 846 -19.51 -26.03 -32.29
CA ARG A 846 -19.85 -24.82 -31.53
C ARG A 846 -21.16 -24.26 -32.02
N GLY A 847 -22.10 -24.96 -31.86
CA GLY A 847 -23.27 -24.37 -32.22
C GLY A 847 -24.09 -24.02 -31.03
N ILE A 848 -24.39 -24.96 -30.25
CA ILE A 848 -25.51 -24.79 -29.34
C ILE A 848 -25.31 -25.71 -28.17
N LEU A 849 -25.07 -25.09 -27.02
CA LEU A 849 -25.14 -25.75 -25.73
C LEU A 849 -26.59 -26.03 -25.41
N ALA A 850 -26.90 -27.24 -24.99
CA ALA A 850 -28.22 -27.61 -24.56
C ALA A 850 -28.23 -28.05 -23.09
N GLN A 851 -29.22 -27.60 -22.33
CA GLN A 851 -29.54 -28.11 -21.01
C GLN A 851 -30.99 -28.57 -20.99
N LYS A 852 -31.19 -29.86 -20.73
CA LYS A 852 -32.44 -30.57 -21.00
C LYS A 852 -33.57 -30.23 -20.02
N ASP A 853 -33.27 -30.15 -18.72
CA ASP A 853 -34.27 -29.88 -17.68
C ASP A 853 -34.88 -28.49 -17.82
N TRP A 854 -34.13 -27.55 -18.37
CA TRP A 854 -34.60 -26.19 -18.66
C TRP A 854 -35.09 -26.00 -20.09
N ASN A 855 -34.95 -27.02 -20.94
CA ASN A 855 -35.14 -26.87 -22.38
C ASN A 855 -34.38 -25.63 -22.92
N LEU A 856 -33.14 -25.42 -22.41
CA LEU A 856 -32.30 -24.31 -22.82
C LEU A 856 -31.43 -24.69 -24.02
N ARG A 857 -31.30 -23.73 -24.96
CA ARG A 857 -30.26 -23.72 -25.99
C ARG A 857 -29.63 -22.36 -26.09
N THR A 858 -28.29 -22.29 -26.15
CA THR A 858 -27.53 -21.04 -26.24
C THR A 858 -26.17 -21.24 -26.92
N ASP A 859 -25.66 -20.19 -27.54
CA ASP A 859 -24.28 -20.10 -28.05
C ASP A 859 -23.38 -19.28 -27.16
N ALA A 860 -23.87 -18.82 -26.01
CA ALA A 860 -23.14 -17.93 -25.09
C ALA A 860 -21.93 -18.60 -24.43
N GLU A 861 -20.91 -17.81 -24.19
CA GLU A 861 -19.71 -18.21 -23.39
C GLU A 861 -19.96 -18.11 -21.87
N LEU A 862 -20.97 -17.34 -21.47
CA LEU A 862 -21.50 -17.28 -20.11
C LEU A 862 -22.96 -16.81 -20.22
N CYS A 863 -23.88 -17.52 -19.55
CA CYS A 863 -25.30 -17.21 -19.63
C CYS A 863 -25.97 -17.36 -18.26
N LEU A 864 -26.82 -16.41 -17.91
CA LEU A 864 -27.80 -16.52 -16.81
C LEU A 864 -29.21 -16.54 -17.39
N VAL A 865 -30.04 -17.45 -16.88
CA VAL A 865 -31.49 -17.44 -17.07
C VAL A 865 -32.17 -17.50 -15.72
N ARG A 866 -33.03 -16.53 -15.41
CA ARG A 866 -33.80 -16.48 -14.15
C ARG A 866 -35.28 -16.76 -14.46
N ARG A 867 -35.84 -17.69 -13.68
CA ARG A 867 -37.30 -17.95 -13.64
C ARG A 867 -37.92 -17.35 -12.39
N SER A 868 -39.12 -16.78 -12.56
CA SER A 868 -39.94 -16.37 -11.42
C SER A 868 -40.43 -17.56 -10.59
N SER A 869 -41.07 -17.29 -9.47
CA SER A 869 -41.75 -18.31 -8.66
C SER A 869 -42.92 -18.96 -9.38
N SER A 870 -43.51 -18.31 -10.42
CA SER A 870 -44.54 -18.88 -11.31
C SER A 870 -43.96 -19.73 -12.43
N GLY A 871 -42.66 -19.75 -12.63
CA GLY A 871 -41.96 -20.47 -13.70
C GLY A 871 -41.71 -19.69 -14.98
N GLU A 872 -42.18 -18.43 -15.07
CA GLU A 872 -41.94 -17.55 -16.22
C GLU A 872 -40.48 -17.06 -16.25
N ILE A 873 -39.92 -16.82 -17.43
CA ILE A 873 -38.60 -16.26 -17.58
C ILE A 873 -38.64 -14.75 -17.28
N GLU A 874 -37.92 -14.30 -16.26
CA GLU A 874 -37.86 -12.89 -15.89
C GLU A 874 -36.63 -12.20 -16.47
N ARG A 875 -35.51 -12.93 -16.61
CA ARG A 875 -34.21 -12.33 -16.98
C ARG A 875 -33.33 -13.30 -17.74
N ILE A 876 -32.64 -12.78 -18.73
CA ILE A 876 -31.62 -13.49 -19.48
C ILE A 876 -30.42 -12.59 -19.63
N ALA A 877 -29.23 -13.07 -19.24
CA ALA A 877 -27.96 -12.44 -19.55
C ALA A 877 -27.15 -13.33 -20.51
N VAL A 878 -26.58 -12.74 -21.55
CA VAL A 878 -25.77 -13.41 -22.56
C VAL A 878 -24.44 -12.70 -22.69
N CYS A 879 -23.36 -13.44 -22.52
CA CYS A 879 -22.00 -12.95 -22.75
C CYS A 879 -21.40 -13.70 -23.94
N ARG A 880 -20.84 -12.96 -24.89
CA ARG A 880 -20.18 -13.47 -26.11
C ARG A 880 -21.04 -14.52 -26.85
N GLY A 881 -22.26 -14.14 -27.10
CA GLY A 881 -23.24 -14.96 -27.77
C GLY A 881 -24.25 -14.16 -28.59
N SER A 882 -25.14 -14.87 -29.31
CA SER A 882 -26.14 -14.24 -30.16
C SER A 882 -27.55 -14.67 -29.82
N PHE A 883 -27.75 -15.74 -29.03
CA PHE A 883 -29.07 -16.19 -28.64
C PHE A 883 -29.09 -16.99 -27.34
N ALA A 884 -30.27 -16.99 -26.72
CA ALA A 884 -30.68 -17.95 -25.70
C ALA A 884 -32.17 -18.30 -25.93
N ARG A 885 -32.49 -19.61 -26.02
CA ARG A 885 -33.86 -20.11 -26.10
C ARG A 885 -34.16 -20.97 -24.88
N VAL A 886 -35.21 -20.67 -24.17
CA VAL A 886 -35.66 -21.43 -22.98
C VAL A 886 -37.16 -21.78 -23.18
N GLY A 887 -37.43 -23.04 -23.52
CA GLY A 887 -38.78 -23.43 -23.92
C GLY A 887 -39.26 -22.65 -25.16
N ASP A 888 -40.34 -21.91 -24.99
CA ASP A 888 -40.92 -21.07 -26.04
C ASP A 888 -40.34 -19.64 -26.06
N VAL A 889 -39.64 -19.23 -25.01
CA VAL A 889 -39.01 -17.92 -24.93
C VAL A 889 -37.69 -17.91 -25.72
N MET A 890 -37.57 -17.01 -26.68
CA MET A 890 -36.37 -16.86 -27.49
C MET A 890 -35.85 -15.43 -27.44
N LEU A 891 -34.66 -15.27 -26.88
CA LEU A 891 -33.84 -14.07 -27.08
C LEU A 891 -32.89 -14.33 -28.25
N ARG A 892 -33.06 -13.56 -29.34
CA ARG A 892 -32.15 -13.58 -30.47
C ARG A 892 -31.65 -12.17 -30.76
N LEU A 893 -30.36 -12.01 -30.88
CA LEU A 893 -29.72 -10.75 -31.24
C LEU A 893 -29.43 -10.73 -32.75
N LYS A 894 -29.49 -9.55 -33.35
CA LYS A 894 -29.12 -9.38 -34.79
C LYS A 894 -27.66 -9.70 -35.05
N LYS A 895 -26.79 -9.49 -34.08
CA LYS A 895 -25.34 -9.81 -34.10
C LYS A 895 -24.90 -10.37 -32.75
N PRO A 896 -23.85 -11.20 -32.69
CA PRO A 896 -23.23 -11.54 -31.43
C PRO A 896 -22.78 -10.28 -30.68
N THR A 897 -22.94 -10.27 -29.37
CA THR A 897 -22.54 -9.18 -28.48
C THR A 897 -21.53 -9.66 -27.48
N ASP A 898 -20.68 -8.76 -26.94
CA ASP A 898 -19.83 -9.08 -25.81
C ASP A 898 -20.65 -9.29 -24.54
N PHE A 899 -21.68 -8.47 -24.33
CA PHE A 899 -22.61 -8.62 -23.20
C PHE A 899 -23.95 -7.95 -23.46
N VAL A 900 -25.03 -8.61 -23.05
CA VAL A 900 -26.37 -8.03 -22.95
C VAL A 900 -27.13 -8.67 -21.79
N GLU A 901 -27.86 -7.86 -21.04
CA GLU A 901 -28.82 -8.29 -20.03
C GLU A 901 -30.21 -7.81 -20.40
N VAL A 902 -31.15 -8.74 -20.44
CA VAL A 902 -32.54 -8.53 -20.89
C VAL A 902 -33.49 -8.89 -19.77
N GLN A 903 -34.42 -7.99 -19.47
CA GLN A 903 -35.56 -8.22 -18.61
C GLN A 903 -36.79 -8.58 -19.48
N LEU A 904 -37.52 -9.60 -19.04
CA LEU A 904 -38.76 -10.03 -19.66
C LEU A 904 -39.93 -9.77 -18.70
N ALA A 905 -40.91 -9.02 -19.16
CA ALA A 905 -42.12 -8.71 -18.39
C ALA A 905 -43.35 -8.65 -19.33
N GLY A 906 -44.40 -9.39 -18.99
CA GLY A 906 -45.65 -9.37 -19.79
C GLY A 906 -45.45 -9.77 -21.26
N GLY A 907 -44.51 -10.66 -21.57
CA GLY A 907 -44.18 -11.09 -22.93
C GLY A 907 -43.33 -10.12 -23.75
N GLN A 908 -42.91 -9.01 -23.17
CA GLN A 908 -42.00 -8.05 -23.79
C GLN A 908 -40.58 -8.22 -23.25
N ALA A 909 -39.59 -8.12 -24.14
CA ALA A 909 -38.16 -8.15 -23.80
C ALA A 909 -37.57 -6.74 -23.90
N SER A 910 -36.89 -6.26 -22.84
CA SER A 910 -36.19 -4.98 -22.79
C SER A 910 -34.75 -5.18 -22.40
N ILE A 911 -33.83 -4.56 -23.12
CA ILE A 911 -32.41 -4.53 -22.74
C ILE A 911 -32.29 -3.57 -21.58
N VAL A 912 -31.71 -4.05 -20.45
CA VAL A 912 -31.49 -3.27 -19.23
C VAL A 912 -30.01 -2.93 -19.03
N ALA A 913 -29.09 -3.69 -19.65
CA ALA A 913 -27.66 -3.39 -19.65
C ALA A 913 -26.96 -4.04 -20.84
N GLY A 914 -25.76 -3.53 -21.18
CA GLY A 914 -24.94 -4.00 -22.29
C GLY A 914 -25.42 -3.49 -23.64
N GLU A 915 -24.88 -4.05 -24.72
CA GLU A 915 -25.16 -3.64 -26.11
C GLU A 915 -25.77 -4.78 -26.91
N GLY A 916 -26.79 -4.46 -27.72
CA GLY A 916 -27.39 -5.41 -28.63
C GLY A 916 -28.68 -4.88 -29.25
N GLU A 917 -29.10 -5.51 -30.35
CA GLU A 917 -30.44 -5.32 -30.93
C GLU A 917 -31.15 -6.66 -30.96
N ILE A 918 -32.29 -6.70 -30.32
CA ILE A 918 -33.16 -7.89 -30.35
C ILE A 918 -33.71 -8.04 -31.78
N ALA A 919 -33.59 -9.22 -32.37
CA ALA A 919 -34.13 -9.49 -33.66
C ALA A 919 -35.66 -9.68 -33.53
N ASP A 920 -36.43 -9.12 -34.48
CA ASP A 920 -37.86 -9.38 -34.58
C ASP A 920 -38.08 -10.88 -34.75
N GLY A 921 -38.91 -11.48 -33.90
CA GLY A 921 -39.22 -12.90 -33.85
C GLY A 921 -40.03 -13.44 -35.01
#